data_4c0dee0cb7f1dfd105eaf400b69c51eb
#
_entry.id   4c0dee0cb7f1dfd105eaf400b69c51eb
#
_cell.length_a   1.000
_cell.length_b   1.000
_cell.length_c   1.000
_cell.angle_alpha   90.00
_cell.angle_beta   90.00
_cell.angle_gamma   90.00
#
_symmetry.space_group_name_H-M   'P 1'
#
loop_
_entity.id
_entity.type
_entity.pdbx_description
1 polymer ?
#
loop_
_entity_poly.entity_id
_entity_poly.type
_entity_poly.pdbx_seq_one_letter_code
_entity_poly.pdbx_strand_id
1 'polypeptide(L)'
;MAILQKTREKAGLAVSIIIALALLSFIIDPGTLESAIQMMSSKNNVGEINGKSVSYTDFQQDIDTFTTINEIVTGSTSQDDQQQEQIRNAAWQNLLDKYLFTKKAGEAGIKVGEDEMKALLAGDMISPVIAQNPAFLDETGTFSKTALQNFINNVSQDNTGRLASYWNYIQNTVGTQQYYAKYGSLFNQSSTQSPLMLKKAIEENNVTTNVDFVMVPFGFVTDTTIKVPAADIKKYYEDHKDMFKQNASRDIEYVVFEVKPSDADIQAARESMDNLYEEFSTTESMKTFLAKNSEKSLEEYWYKNGELSFVNSDIDTFVSDNASGTSPIFEDNNNVFYAARIMATAQIPDSVLVRHILLRGTNQAELADSLLGVLNKGGNFTNLVALHSDDTQSTFEGELGSLGWMTQNYMVPGFQSVFTAPVNKPFILKTQYGTHVIEVTKRTAPVAKKQVAILQKSSLASNETFNEYYAKASKFANLAAGSYQNYLAAVDSCGTYSHPMNGVLESTSNYGAIDHAKEVTRWVFDNKVGKVSPIITVNNNYFFVTTVKGIHKEGLATLSEVSSIINQQLYSELASKKAAEDVAAKIQGMTDLQAIAEALNTTVNSGVDVRFASMNGQGLDPKFIGAASVAPEGKICGPVAGTIGTYVFKVNSRETESFYTEEDAKNYAAQMNSYASQMILPVMMQQANVKDYRARFF
;
A
#
# COMPACT_ATOMS: atom_id res chain seq x y z
N MET A 1 1.82 77.54 27.83
CA MET A 1 0.56 76.86 27.42
C MET A 1 0.57 76.39 25.97
N ALA A 2 1.33 76.99 25.05
CA ALA A 2 1.35 76.59 23.63
C ALA A 2 2.06 75.20 23.32
N ILE A 3 2.98 74.80 24.18
CA ILE A 3 3.70 73.53 23.97
C ILE A 3 2.83 72.30 24.32
N LEU A 4 2.03 72.42 25.37
CA LEU A 4 1.10 71.37 25.79
C LEU A 4 -0.05 71.17 24.77
N GLN A 5 -0.47 72.20 24.09
CA GLN A 5 -1.53 72.11 23.08
C GLN A 5 -1.04 71.45 21.79
N LYS A 6 0.19 71.76 21.35
CA LYS A 6 0.84 71.08 20.17
C LYS A 6 1.18 69.60 20.38
N THR A 7 1.53 69.24 21.63
CA THR A 7 1.77 67.86 22.00
C THR A 7 0.45 67.11 22.05
N ARG A 8 -0.64 67.68 22.49
CA ARG A 8 -1.96 67.11 22.55
C ARG A 8 -2.57 66.87 21.16
N GLU A 9 -2.33 67.73 20.16
CA GLU A 9 -2.79 67.48 18.78
C GLU A 9 -2.00 66.48 18.04
N LYS A 10 -0.69 66.38 18.25
CA LYS A 10 0.16 65.31 17.62
C LYS A 10 0.17 63.98 18.39
N ALA A 11 0.02 64.03 19.71
CA ALA A 11 -0.06 62.83 20.53
C ALA A 11 -1.48 62.25 20.59
N GLY A 12 -2.51 63.01 20.28
CA GLY A 12 -3.91 62.51 20.29
C GLY A 12 -4.14 61.38 19.35
N LEU A 13 -3.60 61.44 18.12
CA LEU A 13 -3.68 60.35 17.16
C LEU A 13 -2.90 59.10 17.63
N ALA A 14 -1.70 59.29 18.18
CA ALA A 14 -0.88 58.20 18.69
C ALA A 14 -1.52 57.51 19.92
N VAL A 15 -2.09 58.33 20.84
CA VAL A 15 -2.83 57.84 22.01
C VAL A 15 -4.11 57.12 21.58
N SER A 16 -4.84 57.62 20.59
CA SER A 16 -6.02 56.92 20.04
C SER A 16 -5.68 55.62 19.37
N ILE A 17 -4.54 55.53 18.65
CA ILE A 17 -4.05 54.27 18.06
C ILE A 17 -3.63 53.30 19.15
N ILE A 18 -2.93 53.74 20.20
CA ILE A 18 -2.53 52.92 21.33
C ILE A 18 -3.75 52.40 22.10
N ILE A 19 -4.76 53.24 22.33
CA ILE A 19 -6.01 52.84 22.98
C ILE A 19 -6.80 51.87 22.08
N ALA A 20 -6.86 52.13 20.77
CA ALA A 20 -7.48 51.20 19.82
C ALA A 20 -6.77 49.84 19.79
N LEU A 21 -5.43 49.84 19.79
CA LEU A 21 -4.64 48.59 19.88
C LEU A 21 -4.81 47.87 21.22
N ALA A 22 -4.88 48.65 22.34
CA ALA A 22 -5.13 48.08 23.66
C ALA A 22 -6.55 47.50 23.77
N LEU A 23 -7.57 48.15 23.21
CA LEU A 23 -8.93 47.63 23.12
C LEU A 23 -9.02 46.41 22.19
N LEU A 24 -8.31 46.45 21.07
CA LEU A 24 -8.20 45.30 20.16
C LEU A 24 -7.55 44.08 20.85
N SER A 25 -6.50 44.32 21.65
CA SER A 25 -5.86 43.25 22.41
C SER A 25 -6.71 42.68 23.56
N PHE A 26 -7.71 43.43 24.02
CA PHE A 26 -8.69 42.98 25.02
C PHE A 26 -9.88 42.20 24.41
N ILE A 27 -10.18 42.48 23.13
CA ILE A 27 -11.29 41.88 22.40
C ILE A 27 -10.83 40.59 21.70
N ILE A 28 -9.55 40.54 21.31
CA ILE A 28 -8.95 39.34 20.68
C ILE A 28 -8.36 38.49 21.80
N ASP A 29 -9.07 37.39 22.15
CA ASP A 29 -8.51 36.36 23.01
C ASP A 29 -7.18 35.88 22.42
N PRO A 30 -6.10 35.77 23.24
CA PRO A 30 -4.80 35.29 22.77
C PRO A 30 -4.89 33.96 21.99
N GLY A 31 -5.82 33.06 22.34
CA GLY A 31 -6.07 31.81 21.63
C GLY A 31 -6.66 32.03 20.23
N THR A 32 -7.51 33.04 20.02
CA THR A 32 -8.06 33.35 18.68
C THR A 32 -7.02 34.04 17.80
N LEU A 33 -6.13 34.87 18.37
CA LEU A 33 -5.03 35.50 17.62
C LEU A 33 -3.98 34.43 17.23
N GLU A 34 -3.64 33.52 18.13
CA GLU A 34 -2.72 32.43 17.87
C GLU A 34 -3.29 31.49 16.81
N SER A 35 -4.59 31.18 16.89
CA SER A 35 -5.30 30.38 15.87
C SER A 35 -5.36 31.09 14.53
N ALA A 36 -5.57 32.42 14.49
CA ALA A 36 -5.57 33.21 13.26
C ALA A 36 -4.16 33.33 12.64
N ILE A 37 -3.12 33.50 13.46
CA ILE A 37 -1.72 33.50 13.01
C ILE A 37 -1.32 32.08 12.52
N GLN A 38 -1.79 31.03 13.18
CA GLN A 38 -1.60 29.65 12.75
C GLN A 38 -2.31 29.39 11.42
N MET A 39 -3.55 29.85 11.23
CA MET A 39 -4.28 29.76 9.95
C MET A 39 -3.59 30.51 8.80
N MET A 40 -2.88 31.59 9.07
CA MET A 40 -2.15 32.37 8.05
C MET A 40 -0.73 31.85 7.79
N SER A 41 -0.23 30.92 8.58
CA SER A 41 1.11 30.34 8.38
C SER A 41 1.05 29.22 7.35
N SER A 42 1.86 29.31 6.30
CA SER A 42 2.05 28.21 5.31
C SER A 42 2.55 26.90 5.95
N LYS A 43 3.00 26.95 7.21
CA LYS A 43 3.39 25.77 8.00
C LYS A 43 2.22 24.89 8.43
N ASN A 44 0.98 25.40 8.38
CA ASN A 44 -0.24 24.66 8.76
C ASN A 44 -0.99 24.07 7.55
N ASN A 45 -0.44 24.15 6.37
CA ASN A 45 -1.02 23.51 5.20
C ASN A 45 -0.52 22.08 5.11
N VAL A 46 -1.46 21.14 4.93
CA VAL A 46 -1.16 19.73 4.69
C VAL A 46 -0.74 19.44 3.25
N GLY A 47 -0.87 20.44 2.37
CA GLY A 47 -0.41 20.35 1.00
C GLY A 47 -0.88 21.51 0.13
N GLU A 48 -0.52 21.42 -1.15
CA GLU A 48 -0.95 22.32 -2.21
C GLU A 48 -1.31 21.52 -3.45
N ILE A 49 -2.51 21.73 -3.98
CA ILE A 49 -3.02 20.98 -5.14
C ILE A 49 -3.43 22.00 -6.19
N ASN A 50 -2.73 21.99 -7.34
CA ASN A 50 -3.03 22.88 -8.47
C ASN A 50 -3.12 24.38 -8.05
N GLY A 51 -2.18 24.83 -7.22
CA GLY A 51 -2.10 26.19 -6.70
C GLY A 51 -3.08 26.52 -5.56
N LYS A 52 -3.88 25.56 -5.11
CA LYS A 52 -4.78 25.71 -3.96
C LYS A 52 -4.16 25.07 -2.73
N SER A 53 -3.93 25.88 -1.70
CA SER A 53 -3.50 25.37 -0.39
C SER A 53 -4.62 24.62 0.31
N VAL A 54 -4.27 23.48 0.92
CA VAL A 54 -5.15 22.66 1.76
C VAL A 54 -4.73 22.87 3.21
N SER A 55 -5.60 23.47 4.02
CA SER A 55 -5.32 23.68 5.45
C SER A 55 -5.46 22.36 6.23
N TYR A 56 -4.78 22.28 7.40
CA TYR A 56 -4.94 21.16 8.33
C TYR A 56 -6.40 20.97 8.75
N THR A 57 -7.09 22.08 9.03
CA THR A 57 -8.51 22.04 9.49
C THR A 57 -9.44 21.48 8.41
N ASP A 58 -9.27 21.94 7.15
CA ASP A 58 -10.10 21.43 6.05
C ASP A 58 -9.83 19.95 5.81
N PHE A 59 -8.57 19.55 5.87
CA PHE A 59 -8.18 18.13 5.70
C PHE A 59 -8.70 17.26 6.84
N GLN A 60 -8.71 17.77 8.08
CA GLN A 60 -9.27 17.04 9.22
C GLN A 60 -10.79 16.82 9.05
N GLN A 61 -11.53 17.78 8.50
CA GLN A 61 -12.95 17.58 8.17
C GLN A 61 -13.15 16.47 7.13
N ASP A 62 -12.26 16.40 6.13
CA ASP A 62 -12.31 15.29 5.15
C ASP A 62 -11.99 13.96 5.83
N ILE A 63 -10.98 13.90 6.71
CA ILE A 63 -10.68 12.69 7.51
C ILE A 63 -11.89 12.27 8.34
N ASP A 64 -12.53 13.18 9.06
CA ASP A 64 -13.71 12.89 9.89
C ASP A 64 -14.87 12.35 9.05
N THR A 65 -15.06 12.89 7.84
CA THR A 65 -16.04 12.39 6.86
C THR A 65 -15.70 10.98 6.42
N PHE A 66 -14.45 10.69 6.04
CA PHE A 66 -14.03 9.36 5.62
C PHE A 66 -14.00 8.35 6.77
N THR A 67 -13.75 8.79 8.00
CA THR A 67 -13.92 8.00 9.22
C THR A 67 -15.37 7.54 9.38
N THR A 68 -16.31 8.48 9.26
CA THR A 68 -17.75 8.17 9.32
C THR A 68 -18.16 7.20 8.21
N ILE A 69 -17.65 7.37 7.00
CA ILE A 69 -17.90 6.46 5.88
C ILE A 69 -17.35 5.06 6.19
N ASN A 70 -16.12 4.97 6.69
CA ASN A 70 -15.51 3.71 7.06
C ASN A 70 -16.30 2.98 8.15
N GLU A 71 -16.78 3.70 9.18
CA GLU A 71 -17.63 3.15 10.22
C GLU A 71 -18.96 2.60 9.67
N ILE A 72 -19.58 3.29 8.70
CA ILE A 72 -20.81 2.82 8.07
C ILE A 72 -20.55 1.54 7.26
N VAL A 73 -19.44 1.51 6.51
CA VAL A 73 -19.10 0.39 5.62
C VAL A 73 -18.66 -0.85 6.41
N THR A 74 -17.84 -0.66 7.45
CA THR A 74 -17.28 -1.77 8.23
C THR A 74 -18.13 -2.18 9.43
N GLY A 75 -19.03 -1.30 9.89
CA GLY A 75 -19.80 -1.48 11.12
C GLY A 75 -18.96 -1.35 12.41
N SER A 76 -17.69 -0.93 12.31
CA SER A 76 -16.76 -0.81 13.43
C SER A 76 -16.36 0.63 13.67
N THR A 77 -16.39 1.07 14.93
CA THR A 77 -15.87 2.37 15.37
C THR A 77 -14.41 2.31 15.80
N SER A 78 -13.86 1.11 15.99
CA SER A 78 -12.45 0.92 16.32
C SER A 78 -11.63 0.89 15.03
N GLN A 79 -10.57 1.68 14.98
CA GLN A 79 -9.67 1.80 13.84
C GLN A 79 -8.24 1.60 14.34
N ASP A 80 -7.53 0.68 13.69
CA ASP A 80 -6.10 0.52 13.87
C ASP A 80 -5.32 1.58 13.06
N ASP A 81 -4.01 1.63 13.25
CA ASP A 81 -3.13 2.61 12.58
C ASP A 81 -3.17 2.46 11.06
N GLN A 82 -3.30 1.23 10.54
CA GLN A 82 -3.38 0.96 9.11
C GLN A 82 -4.69 1.51 8.51
N GLN A 83 -5.81 1.29 9.20
CA GLN A 83 -7.11 1.84 8.80
C GLN A 83 -7.11 3.37 8.83
N GLN A 84 -6.52 3.99 9.85
CA GLN A 84 -6.38 5.44 9.91
C GLN A 84 -5.53 5.99 8.76
N GLU A 85 -4.47 5.29 8.37
CA GLU A 85 -3.66 5.69 7.21
C GLU A 85 -4.45 5.55 5.90
N GLN A 86 -5.21 4.47 5.73
CA GLN A 86 -6.11 4.31 4.57
C GLN A 86 -7.15 5.42 4.48
N ILE A 87 -7.74 5.82 5.60
CA ILE A 87 -8.68 6.94 5.68
C ILE A 87 -8.03 8.26 5.26
N ARG A 88 -6.83 8.56 5.78
CA ARG A 88 -6.07 9.76 5.38
C ARG A 88 -5.72 9.76 3.89
N ASN A 89 -5.35 8.60 3.35
CA ASN A 89 -5.05 8.46 1.93
C ASN A 89 -6.30 8.63 1.06
N ALA A 90 -7.45 8.08 1.48
CA ALA A 90 -8.72 8.26 0.79
C ALA A 90 -9.18 9.73 0.78
N ALA A 91 -9.05 10.41 1.93
CA ALA A 91 -9.34 11.85 2.02
C ALA A 91 -8.44 12.68 1.10
N TRP A 92 -7.14 12.38 1.05
CA TRP A 92 -6.21 13.06 0.15
C TRP A 92 -6.52 12.80 -1.33
N GLN A 93 -6.82 11.56 -1.69
CA GLN A 93 -7.22 11.20 -3.05
C GLN A 93 -8.47 11.96 -3.49
N ASN A 94 -9.47 12.08 -2.61
CA ASN A 94 -10.67 12.87 -2.88
C ASN A 94 -10.37 14.34 -3.18
N LEU A 95 -9.40 14.93 -2.49
CA LEU A 95 -8.95 16.30 -2.78
C LEU A 95 -8.21 16.42 -4.12
N LEU A 96 -7.37 15.43 -4.47
CA LEU A 96 -6.74 15.36 -5.78
C LEU A 96 -7.78 15.25 -6.90
N ASP A 97 -8.77 14.41 -6.73
CA ASP A 97 -9.86 14.25 -7.69
C ASP A 97 -10.64 15.56 -7.87
N LYS A 98 -10.94 16.22 -6.78
CA LYS A 98 -11.72 17.47 -6.77
C LYS A 98 -10.95 18.66 -7.34
N TYR A 99 -9.72 18.88 -6.90
CA TYR A 99 -8.99 20.11 -7.21
C TYR A 99 -8.07 20.01 -8.43
N LEU A 100 -7.73 18.80 -8.83
CA LEU A 100 -6.86 18.56 -9.97
C LEU A 100 -7.58 17.83 -11.09
N PHE A 101 -7.94 16.55 -10.89
CA PHE A 101 -8.40 15.68 -11.95
C PHE A 101 -9.69 16.17 -12.60
N THR A 102 -10.77 16.36 -11.83
CA THR A 102 -12.07 16.80 -12.35
C THR A 102 -11.97 18.17 -13.02
N LYS A 103 -11.15 19.08 -12.46
CA LYS A 103 -10.90 20.39 -13.07
C LYS A 103 -10.20 20.26 -14.43
N LYS A 104 -9.14 19.46 -14.52
CA LYS A 104 -8.39 19.22 -15.76
C LYS A 104 -9.23 18.50 -16.81
N ALA A 105 -10.02 17.52 -16.40
CA ALA A 105 -10.97 16.87 -17.28
C ALA A 105 -12.02 17.86 -17.84
N GLY A 106 -12.51 18.78 -16.99
CA GLY A 106 -13.40 19.85 -17.41
C GLY A 106 -12.76 20.84 -18.40
N GLU A 107 -11.49 21.19 -18.20
CA GLU A 107 -10.70 22.01 -19.14
C GLU A 107 -10.54 21.30 -20.51
N ALA A 108 -10.45 19.97 -20.52
CA ALA A 108 -10.46 19.15 -21.73
C ALA A 108 -11.87 18.99 -22.38
N GLY A 109 -12.88 19.65 -21.84
CA GLY A 109 -14.26 19.62 -22.35
C GLY A 109 -15.11 18.47 -21.86
N ILE A 110 -14.60 17.63 -20.95
CA ILE A 110 -15.36 16.51 -20.39
C ILE A 110 -16.34 17.04 -19.34
N LYS A 111 -17.59 16.60 -19.44
CA LYS A 111 -18.66 16.92 -18.49
C LYS A 111 -19.46 15.68 -18.13
N VAL A 112 -19.89 15.61 -16.90
CA VAL A 112 -20.90 14.66 -16.42
C VAL A 112 -22.13 15.48 -16.09
N GLY A 113 -23.18 15.32 -16.91
CA GLY A 113 -24.41 16.12 -16.80
C GLY A 113 -25.37 15.57 -15.75
N GLU A 114 -26.37 16.37 -15.36
CA GLU A 114 -27.35 15.96 -14.34
C GLU A 114 -28.17 14.72 -14.76
N ASP A 115 -28.58 14.65 -16.04
CA ASP A 115 -29.37 13.50 -16.52
C ASP A 115 -28.52 12.23 -16.59
N GLU A 116 -27.24 12.37 -16.94
CA GLU A 116 -26.28 11.28 -16.88
C GLU A 116 -26.07 10.79 -15.44
N MET A 117 -25.89 11.72 -14.48
CA MET A 117 -25.79 11.38 -13.06
C MET A 117 -27.05 10.66 -12.56
N LYS A 118 -28.24 11.11 -12.95
CA LYS A 118 -29.49 10.40 -12.61
C LYS A 118 -29.52 8.98 -13.16
N ALA A 119 -29.08 8.80 -14.43
CA ALA A 119 -29.02 7.48 -15.06
C ALA A 119 -28.01 6.55 -14.33
N LEU A 120 -26.86 7.09 -13.89
CA LEU A 120 -25.81 6.34 -13.17
C LEU A 120 -26.18 6.01 -11.73
N LEU A 121 -26.95 6.86 -11.05
CA LEU A 121 -27.31 6.68 -9.64
C LEU A 121 -28.55 5.80 -9.44
N ALA A 122 -29.57 5.92 -10.27
CA ALA A 122 -30.86 5.23 -10.07
C ALA A 122 -31.60 4.90 -11.38
N GLY A 123 -31.02 5.17 -12.54
CA GLY A 123 -31.63 4.95 -13.86
C GLY A 123 -31.26 3.60 -14.48
N ASP A 124 -31.14 3.62 -15.82
CA ASP A 124 -30.86 2.41 -16.60
C ASP A 124 -29.38 2.12 -16.84
N MET A 125 -28.50 3.06 -16.44
CA MET A 125 -27.03 2.95 -16.56
C MET A 125 -26.36 2.92 -15.18
N ILE A 126 -26.83 2.05 -14.29
CA ILE A 126 -26.35 1.99 -12.91
C ILE A 126 -24.81 1.86 -12.86
N SER A 127 -24.18 2.78 -12.15
CA SER A 127 -22.73 2.78 -11.93
C SER A 127 -22.28 1.52 -11.16
N PRO A 128 -21.10 0.95 -11.50
CA PRO A 128 -20.50 -0.12 -10.68
C PRO A 128 -20.37 0.24 -9.20
N VAL A 129 -20.12 1.51 -8.85
CA VAL A 129 -20.09 2.00 -7.45
C VAL A 129 -21.41 1.73 -6.72
N ILE A 130 -22.53 1.86 -7.42
CA ILE A 130 -23.88 1.55 -6.90
C ILE A 130 -24.14 0.05 -6.98
N ALA A 131 -23.90 -0.55 -8.13
CA ALA A 131 -24.23 -1.94 -8.39
C ALA A 131 -23.46 -2.94 -7.54
N GLN A 132 -22.26 -2.58 -7.08
CA GLN A 132 -21.41 -3.44 -6.26
C GLN A 132 -21.38 -3.02 -4.77
N ASN A 133 -22.14 -1.97 -4.40
CA ASN A 133 -22.18 -1.52 -3.03
C ASN A 133 -23.00 -2.48 -2.16
N PRO A 134 -22.44 -3.07 -1.11
CA PRO A 134 -23.16 -4.03 -0.26
C PRO A 134 -24.51 -3.52 0.28
N ALA A 135 -24.63 -2.21 0.53
CA ALA A 135 -25.88 -1.61 1.00
C ALA A 135 -27.01 -1.63 -0.03
N PHE A 136 -26.72 -1.90 -1.30
CA PHE A 136 -27.69 -1.87 -2.41
C PHE A 136 -27.81 -3.21 -3.14
N LEU A 137 -27.21 -4.26 -2.57
CA LEU A 137 -27.34 -5.62 -3.10
C LEU A 137 -28.56 -6.30 -2.46
N ASP A 138 -29.18 -7.18 -3.21
CA ASP A 138 -30.14 -8.15 -2.68
C ASP A 138 -29.42 -9.37 -2.10
N GLU A 139 -30.20 -10.33 -1.66
CA GLU A 139 -29.75 -11.57 -1.03
C GLU A 139 -28.87 -12.44 -1.94
N THR A 140 -29.01 -12.27 -3.23
CA THR A 140 -28.23 -13.00 -4.22
C THR A 140 -26.90 -12.33 -4.53
N GLY A 141 -26.60 -11.21 -3.85
CA GLY A 141 -25.45 -10.37 -4.17
C GLY A 141 -25.64 -9.57 -5.45
N THR A 142 -26.87 -9.46 -5.96
CA THR A 142 -27.22 -8.70 -7.16
C THR A 142 -27.77 -7.34 -6.78
N PHE A 143 -27.52 -6.33 -7.61
CA PHE A 143 -28.03 -4.99 -7.37
C PHE A 143 -29.56 -4.96 -7.26
N SER A 144 -30.08 -4.36 -6.17
CA SER A 144 -31.49 -4.19 -5.88
C SER A 144 -31.91 -2.72 -5.94
N LYS A 145 -32.73 -2.39 -6.92
CA LYS A 145 -33.30 -1.05 -7.04
C LYS A 145 -34.18 -0.68 -5.82
N THR A 146 -34.81 -1.67 -5.21
CA THR A 146 -35.62 -1.51 -4.00
C THR A 146 -34.74 -1.19 -2.79
N ALA A 147 -33.61 -1.88 -2.61
CA ALA A 147 -32.66 -1.60 -1.53
C ALA A 147 -32.10 -0.17 -1.65
N LEU A 148 -31.72 0.24 -2.84
CA LEU A 148 -31.27 1.61 -3.12
C LEU A 148 -32.36 2.64 -2.79
N GLN A 149 -33.61 2.41 -3.20
CA GLN A 149 -34.71 3.32 -2.91
C GLN A 149 -35.00 3.45 -1.41
N ASN A 150 -34.95 2.32 -0.70
CA ASN A 150 -35.11 2.29 0.75
C ASN A 150 -33.99 3.06 1.46
N PHE A 151 -32.75 2.90 0.99
CA PHE A 151 -31.62 3.66 1.50
C PHE A 151 -31.81 5.17 1.30
N ILE A 152 -32.20 5.61 0.09
CA ILE A 152 -32.44 7.04 -0.22
C ILE A 152 -33.56 7.58 0.65
N ASN A 153 -34.63 6.81 0.90
CA ASN A 153 -35.70 7.21 1.81
C ASN A 153 -35.18 7.36 3.25
N ASN A 154 -34.33 6.45 3.72
CA ASN A 154 -33.72 6.51 5.06
C ASN A 154 -32.78 7.71 5.22
N VAL A 155 -32.06 8.11 4.17
CA VAL A 155 -31.23 9.34 4.19
C VAL A 155 -32.06 10.57 4.57
N SER A 156 -33.29 10.68 4.06
CA SER A 156 -34.18 11.82 4.36
C SER A 156 -34.71 11.82 5.81
N GLN A 157 -34.66 10.68 6.51
CA GLN A 157 -35.14 10.49 7.87
C GLN A 157 -34.00 10.49 8.91
N ASP A 158 -32.75 10.48 8.45
CA ASP A 158 -31.57 10.46 9.33
C ASP A 158 -31.27 11.83 9.90
N ASN A 159 -31.63 12.05 11.15
CA ASN A 159 -31.35 13.28 11.88
C ASN A 159 -29.87 13.43 12.30
N THR A 160 -29.05 12.38 12.15
CA THR A 160 -27.61 12.43 12.47
C THR A 160 -26.77 12.98 11.34
N GLY A 161 -27.28 13.00 10.11
CA GLY A 161 -26.58 13.40 8.90
C GLY A 161 -25.53 12.39 8.40
N ARG A 162 -25.35 11.25 9.08
CA ARG A 162 -24.35 10.23 8.71
C ARG A 162 -24.67 9.59 7.37
N LEU A 163 -25.93 9.17 7.16
CA LEU A 163 -26.36 8.59 5.91
C LEU A 163 -26.32 9.59 4.76
N ALA A 164 -26.62 10.88 5.04
CA ALA A 164 -26.48 11.94 4.07
C ALA A 164 -25.02 12.15 3.63
N SER A 165 -24.07 12.12 4.56
CA SER A 165 -22.64 12.19 4.27
C SER A 165 -22.18 11.01 3.42
N TYR A 166 -22.62 9.80 3.74
CA TYR A 166 -22.33 8.60 2.97
C TYR A 166 -22.94 8.66 1.55
N TRP A 167 -24.18 9.10 1.43
CA TRP A 167 -24.83 9.26 0.12
C TRP A 167 -24.13 10.31 -0.76
N ASN A 168 -23.74 11.44 -0.20
CA ASN A 168 -22.96 12.45 -0.89
C ASN A 168 -21.60 11.91 -1.37
N TYR A 169 -20.93 11.11 -0.53
CA TYR A 169 -19.70 10.43 -0.91
C TYR A 169 -19.93 9.50 -2.12
N ILE A 170 -20.97 8.66 -2.09
CA ILE A 170 -21.32 7.77 -3.20
C ILE A 170 -21.58 8.58 -4.49
N GLN A 171 -22.37 9.64 -4.43
CA GLN A 171 -22.65 10.49 -5.58
C GLN A 171 -21.38 11.12 -6.16
N ASN A 172 -20.50 11.65 -5.31
CA ASN A 172 -19.22 12.21 -5.74
C ASN A 172 -18.32 11.14 -6.36
N THR A 173 -18.27 9.95 -5.79
CA THR A 173 -17.47 8.82 -6.30
C THR A 173 -17.98 8.38 -7.67
N VAL A 174 -19.30 8.25 -7.86
CA VAL A 174 -19.91 7.94 -9.16
C VAL A 174 -19.55 8.99 -10.21
N GLY A 175 -19.68 10.27 -9.86
CA GLY A 175 -19.32 11.37 -10.74
C GLY A 175 -17.84 11.34 -11.12
N THR A 176 -16.97 11.19 -10.15
CA THR A 176 -15.50 11.13 -10.36
C THR A 176 -15.10 9.92 -11.21
N GLN A 177 -15.66 8.73 -10.95
CA GLN A 177 -15.41 7.55 -11.78
C GLN A 177 -15.87 7.75 -13.23
N GLN A 178 -17.00 8.42 -13.44
CA GLN A 178 -17.47 8.73 -14.78
C GLN A 178 -16.55 9.72 -15.51
N TYR A 179 -15.99 10.69 -14.81
CA TYR A 179 -14.94 11.55 -15.34
C TYR A 179 -13.70 10.74 -15.76
N TYR A 180 -13.25 9.80 -14.93
CA TYR A 180 -12.14 8.90 -15.26
C TYR A 180 -12.43 8.03 -16.48
N ALA A 181 -13.64 7.45 -16.54
CA ALA A 181 -14.05 6.61 -17.66
C ALA A 181 -14.07 7.39 -18.99
N LYS A 182 -14.62 8.59 -18.98
CA LYS A 182 -14.66 9.46 -20.18
C LYS A 182 -13.27 9.93 -20.60
N TYR A 183 -12.45 10.34 -19.64
CA TYR A 183 -11.08 10.79 -19.90
C TYR A 183 -10.22 9.64 -20.44
N GLY A 184 -10.29 8.47 -19.80
CA GLY A 184 -9.62 7.27 -20.27
C GLY A 184 -10.07 6.82 -21.65
N SER A 185 -11.39 6.88 -21.95
CA SER A 185 -11.92 6.59 -23.28
C SER A 185 -11.41 7.58 -24.33
N LEU A 186 -11.38 8.87 -24.01
CA LEU A 186 -10.84 9.90 -24.90
C LEU A 186 -9.36 9.64 -25.19
N PHE A 187 -8.58 9.34 -24.14
CA PHE A 187 -7.16 9.02 -24.25
C PHE A 187 -6.93 7.76 -25.10
N ASN A 188 -7.63 6.67 -24.81
CA ASN A 188 -7.49 5.42 -25.55
C ASN A 188 -7.87 5.57 -27.02
N GLN A 189 -8.92 6.33 -27.33
CA GLN A 189 -9.31 6.58 -28.70
C GLN A 189 -8.37 7.53 -29.46
N SER A 190 -7.72 8.46 -28.75
CA SER A 190 -6.71 9.34 -29.36
C SER A 190 -5.42 8.58 -29.74
N SER A 191 -5.19 7.43 -29.11
CA SER A 191 -4.01 6.57 -29.28
C SER A 191 -4.26 5.38 -30.21
N THR A 192 -5.31 5.43 -31.06
CA THR A 192 -5.59 4.35 -32.02
C THR A 192 -4.48 4.21 -33.04
N GLN A 193 -4.02 2.97 -33.24
CA GLN A 193 -3.03 2.67 -34.25
C GLN A 193 -3.63 2.72 -35.66
N SER A 194 -2.92 3.34 -36.59
CA SER A 194 -3.35 3.32 -37.98
C SER A 194 -3.23 1.91 -38.59
N PRO A 195 -4.02 1.56 -39.61
CA PRO A 195 -3.90 0.27 -40.30
C PRO A 195 -2.48 0.00 -40.82
N LEU A 196 -1.74 1.07 -41.20
CA LEU A 196 -0.35 0.95 -41.64
C LEU A 196 0.57 0.54 -40.49
N MET A 197 0.41 1.11 -39.29
CA MET A 197 1.19 0.74 -38.11
C MET A 197 0.90 -0.69 -37.68
N LEU A 198 -0.35 -1.11 -37.68
CA LEU A 198 -0.75 -2.50 -37.38
C LEU A 198 -0.13 -3.47 -38.37
N LYS A 199 -0.25 -3.19 -39.67
CA LYS A 199 0.36 -4.00 -40.74
C LYS A 199 1.87 -4.13 -40.54
N LYS A 200 2.54 -3.02 -40.26
CA LYS A 200 3.99 -3.02 -40.03
C LYS A 200 4.39 -3.78 -38.77
N ALA A 201 3.64 -3.64 -37.69
CA ALA A 201 3.85 -4.41 -36.47
C ALA A 201 3.71 -5.93 -36.72
N ILE A 202 2.71 -6.34 -37.50
CA ILE A 202 2.52 -7.75 -37.87
C ILE A 202 3.68 -8.25 -38.73
N GLU A 203 4.07 -7.49 -39.74
CA GLU A 203 5.19 -7.84 -40.62
C GLU A 203 6.48 -7.98 -39.84
N GLU A 204 6.83 -7.04 -38.96
CA GLU A 204 8.06 -7.04 -38.18
C GLU A 204 8.08 -8.15 -37.12
N ASN A 205 6.95 -8.42 -36.46
CA ASN A 205 6.89 -9.43 -35.41
C ASN A 205 6.80 -10.87 -35.94
N ASN A 206 6.40 -11.06 -37.18
CA ASN A 206 6.35 -12.38 -37.83
C ASN A 206 7.67 -12.79 -38.49
N VAL A 207 8.70 -11.95 -38.43
CA VAL A 207 10.02 -12.30 -38.96
C VAL A 207 10.85 -12.93 -37.87
N THR A 208 11.30 -14.18 -38.12
CA THR A 208 12.29 -14.91 -37.34
C THR A 208 13.62 -14.83 -38.09
N THR A 209 14.64 -14.30 -37.43
CA THR A 209 16.00 -14.21 -37.97
C THR A 209 16.88 -15.21 -37.23
N ASN A 210 17.34 -16.25 -37.92
CA ASN A 210 18.32 -17.19 -37.39
C ASN A 210 19.74 -16.62 -37.55
N VAL A 211 20.46 -16.54 -36.44
CA VAL A 211 21.78 -15.91 -36.39
C VAL A 211 22.78 -16.76 -35.64
N ASP A 212 24.03 -16.67 -36.11
CA ASP A 212 25.19 -17.02 -35.31
C ASP A 212 25.83 -15.71 -34.84
N PHE A 213 26.19 -15.60 -33.58
CA PHE A 213 26.78 -14.39 -33.05
C PHE A 213 27.88 -14.63 -32.02
N VAL A 214 28.76 -13.68 -31.93
CA VAL A 214 29.79 -13.54 -30.90
C VAL A 214 29.45 -12.28 -30.07
N MET A 215 29.47 -12.39 -28.76
CA MET A 215 29.27 -11.27 -27.85
C MET A 215 30.54 -11.07 -27.01
N VAL A 216 31.03 -9.85 -26.98
CA VAL A 216 32.08 -9.39 -26.05
C VAL A 216 31.35 -8.56 -24.98
N PRO A 217 31.17 -9.09 -23.74
CA PRO A 217 30.49 -8.34 -22.69
C PRO A 217 31.31 -7.11 -22.29
N PHE A 218 30.62 -6.04 -21.89
CA PHE A 218 31.30 -4.90 -21.28
C PHE A 218 31.87 -5.30 -19.93
N GLY A 219 33.18 -4.99 -19.72
CA GLY A 219 33.83 -5.26 -18.44
C GLY A 219 33.25 -4.37 -17.30
N PHE A 220 33.29 -4.89 -16.08
CA PHE A 220 32.93 -4.13 -14.89
C PHE A 220 34.00 -3.11 -14.46
N VAL A 221 35.17 -3.13 -15.09
CA VAL A 221 36.30 -2.23 -14.78
C VAL A 221 36.16 -0.95 -15.59
N THR A 222 36.12 0.16 -14.88
CA THR A 222 36.10 1.49 -15.50
C THR A 222 37.36 1.76 -16.31
N ASP A 223 37.24 2.05 -17.61
CA ASP A 223 38.36 2.50 -18.44
C ASP A 223 38.68 3.96 -18.12
N THR A 224 39.77 4.16 -17.39
CA THR A 224 40.21 5.49 -16.96
C THR A 224 40.71 6.38 -18.12
N THR A 225 40.87 5.82 -19.31
CA THR A 225 41.28 6.59 -20.51
C THR A 225 40.11 7.33 -21.14
N ILE A 226 38.86 6.88 -20.88
CA ILE A 226 37.64 7.52 -21.36
C ILE A 226 37.32 8.68 -20.45
N LYS A 227 37.29 9.88 -20.99
CA LYS A 227 36.91 11.10 -20.28
C LYS A 227 35.72 11.73 -20.96
N VAL A 228 34.70 12.03 -20.19
CA VAL A 228 33.53 12.80 -20.65
C VAL A 228 33.87 14.28 -20.53
N PRO A 229 33.87 15.04 -21.66
CA PRO A 229 34.09 16.48 -21.60
C PRO A 229 33.00 17.20 -20.79
N ALA A 230 33.41 18.17 -19.98
CA ALA A 230 32.46 18.97 -19.19
C ALA A 230 31.44 19.74 -20.08
N ALA A 231 31.84 20.07 -21.31
CA ALA A 231 30.97 20.71 -22.30
C ALA A 231 29.80 19.77 -22.71
N ASP A 232 30.07 18.47 -22.85
CA ASP A 232 29.06 17.48 -23.24
C ASP A 232 28.07 17.23 -22.08
N ILE A 233 28.59 17.19 -20.84
CA ILE A 233 27.73 17.10 -19.64
C ILE A 233 26.78 18.30 -19.57
N LYS A 234 27.33 19.52 -19.80
CA LYS A 234 26.51 20.73 -19.81
C LYS A 234 25.50 20.72 -20.94
N LYS A 235 25.90 20.31 -22.14
CA LYS A 235 25.01 20.22 -23.29
C LYS A 235 23.89 19.22 -23.05
N TYR A 236 24.20 18.03 -22.55
CA TYR A 236 23.21 17.00 -22.21
C TYR A 236 22.19 17.54 -21.19
N TYR A 237 22.68 18.23 -20.15
CA TYR A 237 21.80 18.85 -19.15
C TYR A 237 20.86 19.88 -19.78
N GLU A 238 21.37 20.79 -20.64
CA GLU A 238 20.56 21.81 -21.30
C GLU A 238 19.50 21.21 -22.23
N ASP A 239 19.87 20.17 -22.97
CA ASP A 239 18.98 19.50 -23.93
C ASP A 239 17.90 18.63 -23.26
N HIS A 240 18.13 18.22 -21.98
CA HIS A 240 17.26 17.29 -21.26
C HIS A 240 16.75 17.85 -19.91
N LYS A 241 16.63 19.17 -19.77
CA LYS A 241 16.22 19.83 -18.50
C LYS A 241 14.96 19.24 -17.86
N ASP A 242 13.99 18.85 -18.67
CA ASP A 242 12.74 18.29 -18.16
C ASP A 242 12.91 16.95 -17.42
N MET A 243 13.98 16.21 -17.71
CA MET A 243 14.32 14.97 -17.02
C MET A 243 14.91 15.20 -15.63
N PHE A 244 15.39 16.42 -15.34
CA PHE A 244 16.05 16.77 -14.09
C PHE A 244 15.17 17.58 -13.14
N LYS A 245 13.86 17.55 -13.33
CA LYS A 245 12.91 18.06 -12.32
C LYS A 245 12.85 17.12 -11.13
N GLN A 246 12.96 17.69 -9.96
CA GLN A 246 13.00 16.93 -8.69
C GLN A 246 12.07 17.52 -7.65
N ASN A 247 11.62 16.69 -6.72
CA ASN A 247 10.94 17.14 -5.51
C ASN A 247 11.96 17.63 -4.47
N ALA A 248 11.50 18.45 -3.54
CA ALA A 248 12.33 18.79 -2.39
C ALA A 248 12.72 17.53 -1.63
N SER A 249 14.02 17.32 -1.40
CA SER A 249 14.52 16.15 -0.69
C SER A 249 15.75 16.47 0.16
N ARG A 250 16.13 15.52 0.99
CA ARG A 250 17.28 15.60 1.88
C ARG A 250 18.13 14.35 1.76
N ASP A 251 19.45 14.53 1.76
CA ASP A 251 20.39 13.45 2.00
C ASP A 251 20.76 13.46 3.46
N ILE A 252 20.70 12.31 4.10
CA ILE A 252 20.95 12.17 5.53
C ILE A 252 21.84 10.98 5.81
N GLU A 253 22.39 10.96 7.00
CA GLU A 253 22.87 9.76 7.67
C GLU A 253 22.25 9.66 9.05
N TYR A 254 22.00 8.44 9.52
CA TYR A 254 21.46 8.22 10.83
C TYR A 254 22.08 7.00 11.51
N VAL A 255 22.18 7.07 12.83
CA VAL A 255 22.44 5.93 13.72
C VAL A 255 21.14 5.66 14.46
N VAL A 256 20.79 4.39 14.58
CA VAL A 256 19.61 3.94 15.33
C VAL A 256 20.03 2.94 16.41
N PHE A 257 19.49 3.12 17.60
CA PHE A 257 19.62 2.19 18.72
C PHE A 257 18.25 1.53 18.90
N GLU A 258 18.14 0.27 18.53
CA GLU A 258 16.94 -0.56 18.72
C GLU A 258 16.97 -1.13 20.14
N VAL A 259 15.93 -0.85 20.92
CA VAL A 259 15.77 -1.38 22.27
C VAL A 259 15.34 -2.85 22.19
N LYS A 260 16.24 -3.75 22.49
CA LYS A 260 15.98 -5.20 22.56
C LYS A 260 15.96 -5.65 24.01
N PRO A 261 15.12 -6.64 24.34
CA PRO A 261 15.15 -7.26 25.67
C PRO A 261 16.55 -7.75 26.02
N SER A 262 16.96 -7.51 27.23
CA SER A 262 18.22 -8.07 27.79
C SER A 262 18.02 -9.54 28.18
N ASP A 263 19.11 -10.26 28.42
CA ASP A 263 19.07 -11.63 28.94
C ASP A 263 18.30 -11.70 30.28
N ALA A 264 18.34 -10.66 31.08
CA ALA A 264 17.58 -10.56 32.33
C ALA A 264 16.06 -10.40 32.04
N ASP A 265 15.69 -9.64 31.03
CA ASP A 265 14.28 -9.48 30.62
C ASP A 265 13.73 -10.79 30.04
N ILE A 266 14.53 -11.50 29.23
CA ILE A 266 14.18 -12.81 28.68
C ILE A 266 13.99 -13.82 29.83
N GLN A 267 14.91 -13.84 30.79
CA GLN A 267 14.80 -14.71 31.97
C GLN A 267 13.56 -14.36 32.81
N ALA A 268 13.25 -13.08 33.00
CA ALA A 268 12.07 -12.63 33.73
C ALA A 268 10.76 -13.05 33.04
N ALA A 269 10.72 -12.96 31.71
CA ALA A 269 9.58 -13.46 30.91
C ALA A 269 9.44 -14.97 31.05
N ARG A 270 10.54 -15.71 31.03
CA ARG A 270 10.56 -17.16 31.26
C ARG A 270 10.06 -17.52 32.66
N GLU A 271 10.57 -16.87 33.69
CA GLU A 271 10.13 -17.07 35.09
C GLU A 271 8.64 -16.75 35.26
N SER A 272 8.15 -15.69 34.59
CA SER A 272 6.73 -15.36 34.57
C SER A 272 5.91 -16.50 33.94
N MET A 273 6.41 -17.09 32.88
CA MET A 273 5.77 -18.23 32.20
C MET A 273 5.74 -19.46 33.11
N ASP A 274 6.88 -19.79 33.73
CA ASP A 274 7.02 -20.93 34.67
C ASP A 274 6.05 -20.77 35.88
N ASN A 275 5.93 -19.56 36.42
CA ASN A 275 5.01 -19.26 37.54
C ASN A 275 3.53 -19.41 37.17
N LEU A 276 3.17 -19.16 35.93
CA LEU A 276 1.78 -19.28 35.44
C LEU A 276 1.44 -20.68 34.96
N TYR A 277 2.42 -21.53 34.70
CA TYR A 277 2.25 -22.81 34.03
C TYR A 277 1.37 -23.80 34.80
N GLU A 278 1.52 -23.89 36.12
CA GLU A 278 0.71 -24.81 36.94
C GLU A 278 -0.77 -24.41 36.94
N GLU A 279 -1.07 -23.11 37.12
CA GLU A 279 -2.43 -22.59 37.05
C GLU A 279 -2.99 -22.74 35.65
N PHE A 280 -2.22 -22.43 34.60
CA PHE A 280 -2.61 -22.65 33.19
C PHE A 280 -3.01 -24.09 32.91
N SER A 281 -2.24 -25.03 33.46
CA SER A 281 -2.46 -26.48 33.23
C SER A 281 -3.71 -27.02 33.94
N THR A 282 -4.17 -26.38 35.02
CA THR A 282 -5.24 -26.91 35.88
C THR A 282 -6.53 -26.07 35.89
N THR A 283 -6.47 -24.77 35.55
CA THR A 283 -7.59 -23.87 35.65
C THR A 283 -8.85 -24.34 34.87
N GLU A 284 -10.01 -24.19 35.45
CA GLU A 284 -11.31 -24.40 34.76
C GLU A 284 -11.80 -23.09 34.09
N SER A 285 -11.31 -21.93 34.53
CA SER A 285 -11.71 -20.61 34.02
C SER A 285 -10.69 -20.08 32.99
N MET A 286 -10.37 -20.85 31.97
CA MET A 286 -9.31 -20.57 30.99
C MET A 286 -9.48 -19.19 30.32
N LYS A 287 -10.68 -18.81 29.95
CA LYS A 287 -10.96 -17.51 29.31
C LYS A 287 -10.53 -16.32 30.19
N THR A 288 -10.90 -16.36 31.48
CA THR A 288 -10.48 -15.33 32.44
C THR A 288 -8.99 -15.35 32.73
N PHE A 289 -8.40 -16.54 32.81
CA PHE A 289 -6.98 -16.71 33.05
C PHE A 289 -6.16 -16.11 31.90
N LEU A 290 -6.47 -16.46 30.65
CA LEU A 290 -5.73 -15.92 29.49
C LEU A 290 -5.94 -14.42 29.32
N ALA A 291 -7.16 -13.91 29.52
CA ALA A 291 -7.43 -12.47 29.45
C ALA A 291 -6.59 -11.65 30.44
N LYS A 292 -6.19 -12.25 31.59
CA LYS A 292 -5.37 -11.60 32.61
C LYS A 292 -3.87 -11.80 32.38
N ASN A 293 -3.47 -12.98 31.90
CA ASN A 293 -2.09 -13.45 32.00
C ASN A 293 -1.41 -13.69 30.63
N SER A 294 -2.13 -13.63 29.53
CA SER A 294 -1.62 -13.94 28.19
C SER A 294 -1.82 -12.76 27.24
N GLU A 295 -0.93 -12.64 26.27
CA GLU A 295 -1.09 -11.73 25.12
C GLU A 295 -2.10 -12.25 24.11
N LYS A 296 -2.39 -13.57 24.15
CA LYS A 296 -3.38 -14.22 23.30
C LYS A 296 -4.60 -14.61 24.12
N SER A 297 -5.79 -14.18 23.68
CA SER A 297 -7.05 -14.57 24.29
C SER A 297 -7.48 -15.99 23.89
N LEU A 298 -8.42 -16.58 24.66
CA LEU A 298 -9.00 -17.86 24.27
C LEU A 298 -9.88 -17.70 23.02
N GLU A 299 -9.52 -18.41 21.98
CA GLU A 299 -10.29 -18.47 20.73
C GLU A 299 -11.23 -19.67 20.75
N GLU A 300 -12.47 -19.48 20.33
CA GLU A 300 -13.47 -20.54 20.18
C GLU A 300 -13.30 -21.27 18.82
N TYR A 301 -12.05 -21.47 18.39
CA TYR A 301 -11.71 -22.08 17.12
C TYR A 301 -11.28 -23.55 17.30
N TRP A 302 -11.64 -24.40 16.35
CA TRP A 302 -11.26 -25.79 16.33
C TRP A 302 -10.21 -26.04 15.26
N TYR A 303 -8.98 -26.24 15.68
CA TYR A 303 -7.81 -26.40 14.85
C TYR A 303 -7.66 -27.81 14.33
N LYS A 304 -7.31 -27.96 13.04
CA LYS A 304 -6.78 -29.20 12.48
C LYS A 304 -5.27 -29.27 12.72
N ASN A 305 -4.72 -30.47 12.54
CA ASN A 305 -3.27 -30.64 12.52
C ASN A 305 -2.66 -29.78 11.39
N GLY A 306 -1.60 -29.06 11.70
CA GLY A 306 -0.92 -28.13 10.79
C GLY A 306 -1.41 -26.67 10.84
N GLU A 307 -2.58 -26.42 11.41
CA GLU A 307 -3.16 -25.07 11.44
C GLU A 307 -2.59 -24.15 12.54
N LEU A 308 -1.80 -24.67 13.48
CA LEU A 308 -1.15 -23.86 14.52
C LEU A 308 0.32 -23.52 14.19
N SER A 309 0.84 -24.00 13.07
CA SER A 309 2.23 -23.79 12.64
C SER A 309 2.55 -22.31 12.43
N PHE A 310 1.57 -21.46 12.08
CA PHE A 310 1.75 -20.02 11.96
C PHE A 310 1.90 -19.30 13.33
N VAL A 311 1.45 -19.93 14.43
CA VAL A 311 1.65 -19.42 15.78
C VAL A 311 3.02 -19.88 16.29
N ASN A 312 3.24 -21.19 16.31
CA ASN A 312 4.51 -21.81 16.69
C ASN A 312 4.53 -23.28 16.23
N SER A 313 5.61 -23.71 15.57
CA SER A 313 5.74 -25.07 15.01
C SER A 313 5.76 -26.17 16.06
N ASP A 314 6.33 -25.89 17.24
CA ASP A 314 6.41 -26.89 18.33
C ASP A 314 5.06 -27.08 19.00
N ILE A 315 4.27 -25.99 19.12
CA ILE A 315 2.87 -26.07 19.55
C ILE A 315 2.06 -26.90 18.56
N ASP A 316 2.20 -26.65 17.27
CA ASP A 316 1.46 -27.41 16.24
C ASP A 316 1.81 -28.89 16.29
N THR A 317 3.09 -29.23 16.44
CA THR A 317 3.57 -30.59 16.62
C THR A 317 2.98 -31.23 17.87
N PHE A 318 3.06 -30.56 19.02
CA PHE A 318 2.49 -31.05 20.26
C PHE A 318 0.97 -31.32 20.12
N VAL A 319 0.24 -30.33 19.59
CA VAL A 319 -1.22 -30.44 19.43
C VAL A 319 -1.56 -31.54 18.41
N SER A 320 -0.78 -31.73 17.36
CA SER A 320 -0.98 -32.80 16.37
C SER A 320 -0.82 -34.18 16.99
N ASP A 321 0.22 -34.37 17.79
CA ASP A 321 0.62 -35.70 18.33
C ASP A 321 -0.15 -36.14 19.58
N ASN A 322 -0.78 -35.22 20.31
CA ASN A 322 -1.43 -35.50 21.59
C ASN A 322 -2.96 -35.32 21.52
N ALA A 323 -3.70 -36.18 22.17
CA ALA A 323 -5.17 -36.07 22.27
C ALA A 323 -5.66 -35.11 23.37
N SER A 324 -4.86 -34.87 24.39
CA SER A 324 -5.14 -34.01 25.54
C SER A 324 -3.85 -33.62 26.25
N GLY A 325 -3.90 -32.68 27.17
CA GLY A 325 -2.78 -32.27 28.01
C GLY A 325 -2.29 -30.86 27.73
N THR A 326 -1.23 -30.50 28.45
CA THR A 326 -0.53 -29.21 28.32
C THR A 326 0.88 -29.44 27.79
N SER A 327 1.30 -28.65 26.81
CA SER A 327 2.63 -28.73 26.23
C SER A 327 3.71 -28.27 27.22
N PRO A 328 4.98 -28.65 27.03
CA PRO A 328 6.08 -27.89 27.59
C PRO A 328 6.01 -26.42 27.18
N ILE A 329 6.79 -25.57 27.86
CA ILE A 329 6.99 -24.18 27.45
C ILE A 329 7.98 -24.18 26.28
N PHE A 330 7.57 -23.65 25.15
CA PHE A 330 8.41 -23.45 23.97
C PHE A 330 8.84 -21.99 23.86
N GLU A 331 9.98 -21.75 23.25
CA GLU A 331 10.53 -20.44 22.98
C GLU A 331 10.84 -20.32 21.50
N ASP A 332 10.44 -19.22 20.86
CA ASP A 332 10.77 -18.95 19.47
C ASP A 332 12.02 -18.08 19.31
N ASN A 333 12.44 -17.85 18.07
CA ASN A 333 13.60 -17.03 17.73
C ASN A 333 13.45 -15.53 18.10
N ASN A 334 12.24 -15.09 18.47
CA ASN A 334 11.94 -13.73 18.87
C ASN A 334 11.85 -13.59 20.41
N ASN A 335 12.27 -14.62 21.15
CA ASN A 335 12.17 -14.71 22.61
C ASN A 335 10.71 -14.56 23.11
N VAL A 336 9.76 -15.13 22.36
CA VAL A 336 8.38 -15.29 22.80
C VAL A 336 8.18 -16.70 23.36
N PHE A 337 7.59 -16.78 24.53
CA PHE A 337 7.32 -18.03 25.21
C PHE A 337 5.87 -18.46 25.01
N TYR A 338 5.68 -19.74 24.72
CA TYR A 338 4.37 -20.34 24.44
C TYR A 338 4.15 -21.60 25.27
N ALA A 339 2.95 -21.81 25.75
CA ALA A 339 2.45 -23.10 26.16
C ALA A 339 1.04 -23.31 25.63
N ALA A 340 0.73 -24.52 25.20
CA ALA A 340 -0.58 -24.88 24.67
C ALA A 340 -1.27 -25.90 25.56
N ARG A 341 -2.57 -25.76 25.80
CA ARG A 341 -3.41 -26.74 26.47
C ARG A 341 -4.55 -27.16 25.57
N ILE A 342 -4.65 -28.45 25.29
CA ILE A 342 -5.76 -29.04 24.55
C ILE A 342 -6.99 -29.05 25.46
N MET A 343 -7.95 -28.21 25.14
CA MET A 343 -9.19 -28.03 25.93
C MET A 343 -10.24 -29.08 25.58
N ALA A 344 -10.36 -29.42 24.29
CA ALA A 344 -11.29 -30.41 23.82
C ALA A 344 -10.81 -31.02 22.48
N THR A 345 -11.23 -32.23 22.19
CA THR A 345 -11.06 -32.89 20.90
C THR A 345 -12.43 -33.34 20.41
N ALA A 346 -12.76 -33.04 19.17
CA ALA A 346 -14.03 -33.43 18.56
C ALA A 346 -13.88 -33.73 17.07
N GLN A 347 -14.84 -34.48 16.56
CA GLN A 347 -14.98 -34.70 15.11
C GLN A 347 -15.85 -33.54 14.57
N ILE A 348 -15.20 -32.56 13.93
CA ILE A 348 -15.85 -31.34 13.45
C ILE A 348 -15.76 -31.29 11.93
N PRO A 349 -16.86 -31.09 11.19
CA PRO A 349 -16.81 -30.91 9.74
C PRO A 349 -16.06 -29.62 9.37
N ASP A 350 -15.45 -29.60 8.19
CA ASP A 350 -14.78 -28.40 7.67
C ASP A 350 -15.77 -27.34 7.25
N SER A 351 -16.91 -27.76 6.72
CA SER A 351 -17.99 -26.87 6.34
C SER A 351 -19.35 -27.51 6.59
N VAL A 352 -20.33 -26.66 6.82
CA VAL A 352 -21.74 -27.01 7.02
C VAL A 352 -22.62 -26.14 6.12
N LEU A 353 -23.65 -26.76 5.54
CA LEU A 353 -24.69 -26.05 4.80
C LEU A 353 -25.83 -25.71 5.76
N VAL A 354 -26.10 -24.45 5.94
CA VAL A 354 -27.00 -23.92 6.97
C VAL A 354 -28.12 -23.14 6.34
N ARG A 355 -29.34 -23.30 6.88
CA ARG A 355 -30.47 -22.41 6.63
C ARG A 355 -31.06 -21.89 7.93
N HIS A 356 -31.67 -20.70 7.87
CA HIS A 356 -32.22 -20.09 9.08
C HIS A 356 -33.52 -19.33 8.82
N ILE A 357 -34.24 -19.05 9.91
CA ILE A 357 -35.31 -18.05 10.00
C ILE A 357 -34.82 -17.04 11.04
N LEU A 358 -34.58 -15.80 10.61
CA LEU A 358 -34.18 -14.71 11.52
C LEU A 358 -35.40 -14.00 12.04
N LEU A 359 -35.47 -13.80 13.37
CA LEU A 359 -36.54 -13.08 14.03
C LEU A 359 -36.01 -11.92 14.85
N ARG A 360 -36.60 -10.75 14.65
CA ARG A 360 -36.25 -9.51 15.34
C ARG A 360 -37.51 -8.98 16.08
N GLY A 361 -37.32 -8.02 16.99
CA GLY A 361 -38.44 -7.38 17.72
C GLY A 361 -38.78 -8.00 19.06
N THR A 362 -39.95 -7.64 19.63
CA THR A 362 -40.29 -7.92 21.04
C THR A 362 -40.69 -9.36 21.33
N ASN A 363 -41.29 -10.08 20.38
CA ASN A 363 -41.83 -11.43 20.59
C ASN A 363 -41.02 -12.54 19.91
N GLN A 364 -39.77 -12.24 19.57
CA GLN A 364 -38.91 -13.14 18.78
C GLN A 364 -38.71 -14.53 19.44
N ALA A 365 -38.61 -14.61 20.76
CA ALA A 365 -38.39 -15.88 21.46
C ALA A 365 -39.60 -16.80 21.39
N GLU A 366 -40.81 -16.26 21.66
CA GLU A 366 -42.07 -17.03 21.62
C GLU A 366 -42.38 -17.49 20.19
N LEU A 367 -42.11 -16.64 19.20
CA LEU A 367 -42.29 -16.98 17.79
C LEU A 367 -41.29 -18.06 17.37
N ALA A 368 -40.04 -17.97 17.80
CA ALA A 368 -39.00 -18.98 17.51
C ALA A 368 -39.41 -20.36 18.06
N ASP A 369 -39.89 -20.40 19.32
CA ASP A 369 -40.37 -21.65 19.94
C ASP A 369 -41.59 -22.23 19.17
N SER A 370 -42.51 -21.39 18.74
CA SER A 370 -43.66 -21.80 17.94
C SER A 370 -43.21 -22.36 16.58
N LEU A 371 -42.33 -21.67 15.86
CA LEU A 371 -41.81 -22.12 14.56
C LEU A 371 -41.01 -23.42 14.67
N LEU A 372 -40.17 -23.55 15.71
CA LEU A 372 -39.47 -24.76 16.03
C LEU A 372 -40.47 -25.93 16.28
N GLY A 373 -41.57 -25.67 16.99
CA GLY A 373 -42.65 -26.65 17.20
C GLY A 373 -43.31 -27.10 15.89
N VAL A 374 -43.52 -26.19 14.95
CA VAL A 374 -44.07 -26.52 13.61
C VAL A 374 -43.06 -27.33 12.78
N LEU A 375 -41.77 -26.94 12.77
CA LEU A 375 -40.73 -27.64 12.06
C LEU A 375 -40.52 -29.05 12.58
N ASN A 376 -40.54 -29.28 13.88
CA ASN A 376 -40.45 -30.60 14.52
C ASN A 376 -41.64 -31.52 14.19
N LYS A 377 -42.75 -30.95 13.72
CA LYS A 377 -43.94 -31.71 13.23
C LYS A 377 -43.92 -31.88 11.71
N GLY A 378 -42.85 -31.53 11.03
CA GLY A 378 -42.70 -31.69 9.56
C GLY A 378 -43.14 -30.48 8.74
N GLY A 379 -43.23 -29.29 9.36
CA GLY A 379 -43.50 -28.06 8.64
C GLY A 379 -42.44 -27.74 7.58
N ASN A 380 -42.85 -27.08 6.49
CA ASN A 380 -41.93 -26.70 5.42
C ASN A 380 -41.10 -25.48 5.83
N PHE A 381 -39.79 -25.64 5.89
CA PHE A 381 -38.84 -24.62 6.35
C PHE A 381 -38.90 -23.36 5.46
N THR A 382 -38.79 -23.51 4.13
CA THR A 382 -38.80 -22.41 3.16
C THR A 382 -40.08 -21.58 3.21
N ASN A 383 -41.24 -22.25 3.39
CA ASN A 383 -42.52 -21.52 3.57
C ASN A 383 -42.53 -20.69 4.86
N LEU A 384 -41.94 -21.20 5.94
CA LEU A 384 -41.83 -20.46 7.20
C LEU A 384 -40.86 -19.31 7.11
N VAL A 385 -39.76 -19.46 6.35
CA VAL A 385 -38.83 -18.35 6.01
C VAL A 385 -39.61 -17.25 5.32
N ALA A 386 -40.35 -17.56 4.24
CA ALA A 386 -41.10 -16.59 3.45
C ALA A 386 -42.19 -15.85 4.27
N LEU A 387 -42.72 -16.49 5.31
CA LEU A 387 -43.82 -15.92 6.12
C LEU A 387 -43.32 -15.15 7.35
N HIS A 388 -42.19 -15.53 7.93
CA HIS A 388 -41.80 -15.09 9.26
C HIS A 388 -40.38 -14.58 9.40
N SER A 389 -39.47 -14.83 8.40
CA SER A 389 -38.10 -14.40 8.51
C SER A 389 -37.96 -12.91 8.27
N ASP A 390 -37.23 -12.21 9.13
CA ASP A 390 -36.78 -10.85 8.91
C ASP A 390 -35.55 -10.81 7.98
N ASP A 391 -34.93 -11.97 7.73
CA ASP A 391 -33.96 -12.16 6.64
C ASP A 391 -34.71 -12.80 5.45
N THR A 392 -35.12 -11.96 4.54
CA THR A 392 -35.80 -12.38 3.31
C THR A 392 -34.83 -12.52 2.15
N GLN A 393 -33.53 -12.39 2.40
CA GLN A 393 -32.49 -12.19 1.43
C GLN A 393 -31.61 -13.44 1.24
N SER A 394 -31.33 -14.15 2.30
CA SER A 394 -30.43 -15.31 2.25
C SER A 394 -31.02 -16.41 1.35
N THR A 395 -30.30 -16.67 0.25
CA THR A 395 -30.64 -17.71 -0.71
C THR A 395 -29.38 -18.37 -1.22
N PHE A 396 -29.34 -19.69 -1.21
CA PHE A 396 -28.26 -20.46 -1.81
C PHE A 396 -28.85 -21.62 -2.63
N GLU A 397 -28.40 -21.78 -3.90
CA GLU A 397 -28.92 -22.78 -4.84
C GLU A 397 -30.46 -22.73 -5.01
N GLY A 398 -31.06 -21.53 -4.85
CA GLY A 398 -32.52 -21.31 -5.00
C GLY A 398 -33.33 -21.68 -3.76
N GLU A 399 -32.71 -22.03 -2.64
CA GLU A 399 -33.39 -22.29 -1.36
C GLU A 399 -33.39 -21.02 -0.50
N LEU A 400 -34.58 -20.44 -0.29
CA LEU A 400 -34.79 -19.25 0.54
C LEU A 400 -34.48 -19.58 2.02
N GLY A 401 -33.77 -18.67 2.70
CA GLY A 401 -33.27 -18.83 4.06
C GLY A 401 -31.97 -19.61 4.18
N SER A 402 -31.40 -20.06 3.05
CA SER A 402 -30.11 -20.78 3.04
C SER A 402 -28.96 -19.77 3.07
N LEU A 403 -28.06 -19.91 4.04
CA LEU A 403 -26.85 -19.10 4.22
C LEU A 403 -25.66 -19.68 3.44
N GLY A 404 -25.87 -20.76 2.69
CA GLY A 404 -24.79 -21.42 1.96
C GLY A 404 -23.86 -22.25 2.86
N TRP A 405 -22.71 -22.62 2.28
CA TRP A 405 -21.67 -23.35 2.99
C TRP A 405 -20.87 -22.43 3.90
N MET A 406 -20.87 -22.72 5.19
CA MET A 406 -20.11 -22.00 6.20
C MET A 406 -18.89 -22.80 6.65
N THR A 407 -17.77 -22.11 6.84
CA THR A 407 -16.57 -22.61 7.51
C THR A 407 -16.35 -21.84 8.80
N GLN A 408 -15.47 -22.30 9.69
CA GLN A 408 -15.19 -21.58 10.94
C GLN A 408 -14.62 -20.17 10.69
N ASN A 409 -13.89 -19.97 9.59
CA ASN A 409 -13.33 -18.67 9.19
C ASN A 409 -14.34 -17.79 8.45
N TYR A 410 -15.42 -18.39 7.96
CA TYR A 410 -16.46 -17.71 7.19
C TYR A 410 -17.83 -18.18 7.67
N MET A 411 -18.31 -17.59 8.75
CA MET A 411 -19.61 -17.87 9.34
C MET A 411 -20.23 -16.59 9.92
N VAL A 412 -21.53 -16.61 10.10
CA VAL A 412 -22.23 -15.54 10.85
C VAL A 412 -21.71 -15.52 12.29
N PRO A 413 -21.27 -14.37 12.82
CA PRO A 413 -20.84 -14.27 14.21
C PRO A 413 -21.88 -14.82 15.19
N GLY A 414 -21.47 -15.74 16.05
CA GLY A 414 -22.33 -16.43 16.98
C GLY A 414 -22.85 -17.80 16.51
N PHE A 415 -22.51 -18.24 15.29
CA PHE A 415 -22.98 -19.52 14.71
C PHE A 415 -22.07 -20.72 15.01
N GLN A 416 -21.12 -20.63 15.93
CA GLN A 416 -20.17 -21.70 16.23
C GLN A 416 -20.84 -23.06 16.46
N SER A 417 -22.02 -23.06 17.10
CA SER A 417 -22.77 -24.28 17.43
C SER A 417 -23.27 -25.08 16.20
N VAL A 418 -23.34 -24.47 15.00
CA VAL A 418 -23.81 -25.16 13.78
C VAL A 418 -22.87 -26.30 13.37
N PHE A 419 -21.56 -26.21 13.68
CA PHE A 419 -20.57 -27.24 13.33
C PHE A 419 -20.73 -28.50 14.16
N THR A 420 -21.37 -28.42 15.33
CA THR A 420 -21.64 -29.58 16.21
C THR A 420 -23.10 -30.01 16.20
N ALA A 421 -23.97 -29.18 15.62
CA ALA A 421 -25.43 -29.46 15.60
C ALA A 421 -25.72 -30.68 14.71
N PRO A 422 -26.72 -31.49 15.07
CA PRO A 422 -27.16 -32.61 14.27
C PRO A 422 -27.79 -32.15 12.94
N VAL A 423 -27.51 -32.87 11.85
CA VAL A 423 -28.10 -32.58 10.53
C VAL A 423 -29.58 -32.83 10.51
N ASN A 424 -30.35 -31.98 9.83
CA ASN A 424 -31.81 -32.02 9.70
C ASN A 424 -32.57 -31.97 11.04
N LYS A 425 -32.00 -31.29 12.05
CA LYS A 425 -32.66 -30.98 13.31
C LYS A 425 -32.60 -29.48 13.54
N PRO A 426 -33.73 -28.79 13.40
CA PRO A 426 -33.81 -27.37 13.69
C PRO A 426 -33.63 -27.08 15.19
N PHE A 427 -32.99 -25.95 15.51
CA PHE A 427 -32.76 -25.47 16.87
C PHE A 427 -32.76 -23.94 16.93
N ILE A 428 -32.87 -23.37 18.10
CA ILE A 428 -32.87 -21.93 18.30
C ILE A 428 -31.50 -21.46 18.74
N LEU A 429 -31.02 -20.37 18.11
CA LEU A 429 -29.76 -19.70 18.43
C LEU A 429 -30.01 -18.19 18.55
N LYS A 430 -29.47 -17.58 19.61
CA LYS A 430 -29.50 -16.13 19.78
C LYS A 430 -28.13 -15.52 19.38
N THR A 431 -28.18 -14.48 18.60
CA THR A 431 -26.99 -13.72 18.19
C THR A 431 -27.27 -12.22 18.36
N GLN A 432 -26.28 -11.39 18.07
CA GLN A 432 -26.44 -9.93 18.00
C GLN A 432 -27.46 -9.48 16.95
N TYR A 433 -27.74 -10.31 15.95
CA TYR A 433 -28.65 -9.99 14.85
C TYR A 433 -30.12 -10.30 15.18
N GLY A 434 -30.37 -11.11 16.20
CA GLY A 434 -31.72 -11.54 16.61
C GLY A 434 -31.74 -12.99 17.09
N THR A 435 -32.95 -13.55 17.14
CA THR A 435 -33.17 -14.97 17.41
C THR A 435 -33.32 -15.72 16.10
N HIS A 436 -32.55 -16.76 15.94
CA HIS A 436 -32.56 -17.59 14.73
C HIS A 436 -33.18 -18.96 15.05
N VAL A 437 -34.02 -19.46 14.15
CA VAL A 437 -34.34 -20.90 14.07
C VAL A 437 -33.46 -21.45 12.95
N ILE A 438 -32.49 -22.30 13.30
CA ILE A 438 -31.43 -22.77 12.41
C ILE A 438 -31.59 -24.25 12.12
N GLU A 439 -31.24 -24.67 10.92
CA GLU A 439 -31.09 -26.06 10.56
C GLU A 439 -29.83 -26.26 9.73
N VAL A 440 -29.00 -27.22 10.12
CA VAL A 440 -27.89 -27.72 9.33
C VAL A 440 -28.42 -28.78 8.37
N THR A 441 -28.41 -28.53 7.08
CA THR A 441 -28.96 -29.42 6.05
C THR A 441 -27.95 -30.44 5.54
N LYS A 442 -26.67 -30.02 5.41
CA LYS A 442 -25.55 -30.87 4.97
C LYS A 442 -24.28 -30.53 5.72
N ARG A 443 -23.33 -31.44 5.75
CA ARG A 443 -21.98 -31.17 6.26
C ARG A 443 -20.96 -32.03 5.52
N THR A 444 -19.71 -31.56 5.48
CA THR A 444 -18.57 -32.36 5.03
C THR A 444 -18.28 -33.50 6.02
N ALA A 445 -17.49 -34.50 5.62
CA ALA A 445 -17.04 -35.53 6.53
C ALA A 445 -16.32 -34.90 7.74
N PRO A 446 -16.72 -35.24 8.98
CA PRO A 446 -16.02 -34.74 10.15
C PRO A 446 -14.58 -35.20 10.21
N VAL A 447 -13.69 -34.31 10.58
CA VAL A 447 -12.27 -34.57 10.82
C VAL A 447 -11.92 -34.26 12.27
N ALA A 448 -10.89 -34.91 12.78
CA ALA A 448 -10.43 -34.64 14.14
C ALA A 448 -9.89 -33.21 14.24
N LYS A 449 -10.50 -32.44 15.14
CA LYS A 449 -10.09 -31.06 15.47
C LYS A 449 -9.94 -30.89 16.96
N LYS A 450 -9.15 -29.92 17.36
CA LYS A 450 -8.85 -29.61 18.75
C LYS A 450 -9.13 -28.16 19.08
N GLN A 451 -9.75 -27.90 20.20
CA GLN A 451 -9.82 -26.56 20.77
C GLN A 451 -8.61 -26.37 21.68
N VAL A 452 -7.84 -25.32 21.47
CA VAL A 452 -6.55 -25.11 22.11
C VAL A 452 -6.51 -23.74 22.78
N ALA A 453 -6.14 -23.73 24.05
CA ALA A 453 -5.77 -22.53 24.77
C ALA A 453 -4.25 -22.30 24.62
N ILE A 454 -3.84 -21.09 24.34
CA ILE A 454 -2.43 -20.72 24.14
C ILE A 454 -2.07 -19.63 25.15
N LEU A 455 -1.16 -19.96 26.06
CA LEU A 455 -0.52 -18.98 26.93
C LEU A 455 0.69 -18.44 26.20
N GLN A 456 0.74 -17.14 25.94
CA GLN A 456 1.83 -16.45 25.23
C GLN A 456 2.36 -15.30 26.06
N LYS A 457 3.68 -15.21 26.14
CA LYS A 457 4.43 -14.13 26.79
C LYS A 457 5.62 -13.73 25.93
N SER A 458 5.64 -12.48 25.49
CA SER A 458 6.79 -11.88 24.82
C SER A 458 7.78 -11.33 25.85
N SER A 459 9.07 -11.45 25.57
CA SER A 459 10.09 -10.76 26.34
C SER A 459 10.06 -9.28 25.95
N LEU A 460 9.71 -8.43 26.88
CA LEU A 460 9.68 -6.98 26.71
C LEU A 460 10.87 -6.35 27.46
N ALA A 461 11.48 -5.35 26.87
CA ALA A 461 12.55 -4.61 27.52
C ALA A 461 12.04 -3.92 28.79
N SER A 462 12.69 -4.15 29.91
CA SER A 462 12.44 -3.47 31.19
C SER A 462 12.84 -1.99 31.11
N ASN A 463 12.42 -1.22 32.11
CA ASN A 463 12.87 0.16 32.27
C ASN A 463 14.40 0.27 32.41
N GLU A 464 15.04 -0.69 33.03
CA GLU A 464 16.50 -0.76 33.13
C GLU A 464 17.14 -0.91 31.77
N THR A 465 16.65 -1.86 30.96
CA THR A 465 17.13 -2.11 29.59
C THR A 465 16.87 -0.89 28.69
N PHE A 466 15.69 -0.30 28.77
CA PHE A 466 15.36 0.92 28.04
C PHE A 466 16.32 2.07 28.40
N ASN A 467 16.58 2.28 29.70
CA ASN A 467 17.49 3.33 30.15
C ASN A 467 18.94 3.07 29.74
N GLU A 468 19.37 1.82 29.66
CA GLU A 468 20.69 1.46 29.13
C GLU A 468 20.85 1.86 27.67
N TYR A 469 19.87 1.52 26.81
CA TYR A 469 19.88 1.92 25.40
C TYR A 469 19.78 3.44 25.24
N TYR A 470 18.95 4.09 26.06
CA TYR A 470 18.85 5.55 26.07
C TYR A 470 20.19 6.20 26.47
N ALA A 471 20.92 5.63 27.46
CA ALA A 471 22.23 6.12 27.84
C ALA A 471 23.28 5.94 26.73
N LYS A 472 23.23 4.83 25.97
CA LYS A 472 24.08 4.60 24.77
C LYS A 472 23.78 5.65 23.71
N ALA A 473 22.50 5.84 23.39
CA ALA A 473 22.04 6.85 22.42
C ALA A 473 22.41 8.29 22.88
N SER A 474 22.26 8.60 24.18
CA SER A 474 22.61 9.89 24.75
C SER A 474 24.12 10.17 24.69
N LYS A 475 24.96 9.15 25.01
CA LYS A 475 26.40 9.27 24.84
C LYS A 475 26.77 9.59 23.40
N PHE A 476 26.19 8.85 22.44
CA PHE A 476 26.42 9.09 21.01
C PHE A 476 25.95 10.48 20.59
N ALA A 477 24.72 10.88 20.94
CA ALA A 477 24.17 12.18 20.60
C ALA A 477 25.01 13.35 21.13
N ASN A 478 25.53 13.23 22.36
CA ASN A 478 26.40 14.24 22.96
C ASN A 478 27.74 14.36 22.21
N LEU A 479 28.35 13.23 21.82
CA LEU A 479 29.61 13.23 21.06
C LEU A 479 29.39 13.74 19.62
N ALA A 480 28.28 13.39 19.01
CA ALA A 480 27.92 13.76 17.64
C ALA A 480 27.46 15.22 17.51
N ALA A 481 27.12 15.87 18.62
CA ALA A 481 26.51 17.19 18.61
C ALA A 481 27.36 18.25 17.89
N GLY A 482 26.70 19.17 17.20
CA GLY A 482 27.29 20.40 16.65
C GLY A 482 27.70 20.33 15.20
N SER A 483 28.28 19.23 14.69
CA SER A 483 28.70 19.15 13.29
C SER A 483 28.71 17.71 12.74
N TYR A 484 28.68 17.61 11.42
CA TYR A 484 28.84 16.31 10.73
C TYR A 484 30.18 15.62 11.04
N GLN A 485 31.27 16.39 11.26
CA GLN A 485 32.56 15.82 11.64
C GLN A 485 32.50 15.16 13.03
N ASN A 486 31.82 15.82 13.98
CA ASN A 486 31.61 15.22 15.30
C ASN A 486 30.76 13.95 15.22
N TYR A 487 29.76 13.95 14.34
CA TYR A 487 28.92 12.78 14.08
C TYR A 487 29.77 11.59 13.59
N LEU A 488 30.64 11.79 12.59
CA LEU A 488 31.53 10.74 12.09
C LEU A 488 32.50 10.24 13.19
N ALA A 489 33.07 11.14 13.96
CA ALA A 489 33.95 10.79 15.07
C ALA A 489 33.19 10.00 16.18
N ALA A 490 31.93 10.33 16.40
CA ALA A 490 31.06 9.59 17.34
C ALA A 490 30.73 8.18 16.81
N VAL A 491 30.47 8.02 15.51
CA VAL A 491 30.27 6.72 14.87
C VAL A 491 31.46 5.80 15.14
N ASP A 492 32.68 6.30 14.86
CA ASP A 492 33.90 5.54 15.04
C ASP A 492 34.16 5.23 16.56
N SER A 493 34.02 6.24 17.44
CA SER A 493 34.32 6.08 18.84
C SER A 493 33.35 5.22 19.63
N CYS A 494 32.07 5.18 19.18
CA CYS A 494 31.06 4.34 19.80
C CYS A 494 30.93 2.96 19.12
N GLY A 495 31.65 2.71 18.01
CA GLY A 495 31.55 1.46 17.24
C GLY A 495 30.16 1.23 16.68
N THR A 496 29.45 2.30 16.29
CA THR A 496 28.09 2.24 15.75
C THR A 496 28.14 2.24 14.22
N TYR A 497 27.02 1.84 13.59
CA TYR A 497 26.89 1.87 12.15
C TYR A 497 26.04 3.06 11.71
N SER A 498 26.54 3.85 10.77
CA SER A 498 25.79 4.95 10.15
C SER A 498 25.09 4.46 8.89
N HIS A 499 23.80 4.70 8.81
CA HIS A 499 22.94 4.36 7.67
C HIS A 499 22.79 5.57 6.77
N PRO A 500 23.36 5.57 5.54
CA PRO A 500 23.12 6.64 4.58
C PRO A 500 21.76 6.47 3.92
N MET A 501 21.02 7.56 3.77
CA MET A 501 19.76 7.60 3.03
C MET A 501 19.69 8.90 2.22
N ASN A 502 19.67 8.75 0.89
CA ASN A 502 19.62 9.88 -0.03
C ASN A 502 18.20 10.08 -0.56
N GLY A 503 17.85 11.32 -0.86
CA GLY A 503 16.58 11.65 -1.49
C GLY A 503 15.37 11.47 -0.57
N VAL A 504 15.53 11.61 0.75
CA VAL A 504 14.41 11.58 1.72
C VAL A 504 13.41 12.65 1.36
N LEU A 505 12.19 12.25 1.06
CA LEU A 505 11.07 13.14 0.77
C LEU A 505 10.36 13.56 2.05
N GLU A 506 9.60 14.64 1.98
CA GLU A 506 8.78 15.11 3.11
C GLU A 506 7.66 14.11 3.49
N SER A 507 7.28 13.25 2.54
CA SER A 507 6.33 12.13 2.76
C SER A 507 6.97 10.86 3.30
N THR A 508 8.30 10.80 3.46
CA THR A 508 8.99 9.61 3.96
C THR A 508 8.61 9.36 5.43
N SER A 509 8.12 8.15 5.70
CA SER A 509 7.75 7.71 7.06
C SER A 509 8.54 6.50 7.54
N ASN A 510 9.28 5.83 6.63
CA ASN A 510 9.98 4.58 6.93
C ASN A 510 11.49 4.74 6.76
N TYR A 511 12.25 4.17 7.67
CA TYR A 511 13.71 4.20 7.68
C TYR A 511 14.26 2.77 7.81
N GLY A 512 14.61 2.18 6.68
CA GLY A 512 14.88 0.74 6.60
C GLY A 512 13.62 -0.07 6.89
N ALA A 513 13.69 -0.97 7.86
CA ALA A 513 12.55 -1.77 8.33
C ALA A 513 11.72 -1.08 9.44
N ILE A 514 12.05 0.15 9.81
CA ILE A 514 11.37 0.89 10.89
C ILE A 514 10.29 1.77 10.29
N ASP A 515 9.05 1.41 10.54
CA ASP A 515 7.87 2.13 10.08
C ASP A 515 7.49 3.27 11.04
N HIS A 516 6.65 4.20 10.56
CA HIS A 516 6.09 5.30 11.35
C HIS A 516 7.13 6.23 12.02
N ALA A 517 8.29 6.45 11.38
CA ALA A 517 9.38 7.30 11.87
C ALA A 517 9.32 8.74 11.34
N LYS A 518 8.14 9.32 11.27
CA LYS A 518 7.89 10.69 10.74
C LYS A 518 8.61 11.79 11.53
N GLU A 519 8.87 11.57 12.82
CA GLU A 519 9.61 12.48 13.67
C GLU A 519 11.01 12.74 13.14
N VAL A 520 11.64 11.72 12.54
CA VAL A 520 12.94 11.84 11.89
C VAL A 520 12.83 12.76 10.67
N THR A 521 11.85 12.52 9.80
CA THR A 521 11.59 13.33 8.59
C THR A 521 11.30 14.78 8.93
N ARG A 522 10.45 15.05 9.94
CA ARG A 522 10.16 16.40 10.42
C ARG A 522 11.43 17.12 10.83
N TRP A 523 12.24 16.49 11.68
CA TRP A 523 13.49 17.07 12.13
C TRP A 523 14.44 17.37 10.97
N VAL A 524 14.57 16.44 10.02
CA VAL A 524 15.44 16.57 8.85
C VAL A 524 15.04 17.74 7.95
N PHE A 525 13.74 17.97 7.74
CA PHE A 525 13.25 19.07 6.90
C PHE A 525 13.33 20.43 7.59
N ASP A 526 13.28 20.47 8.91
CA ASP A 526 13.41 21.71 9.69
C ASP A 526 14.86 22.17 9.88
N ASN A 527 15.86 21.35 9.53
CA ASN A 527 17.25 21.62 9.82
C ASN A 527 18.12 21.82 8.56
N LYS A 528 19.31 22.42 8.79
CA LYS A 528 20.27 22.76 7.74
C LYS A 528 21.34 21.68 7.63
N VAL A 529 22.04 21.65 6.48
CA VAL A 529 23.20 20.79 6.25
C VAL A 529 24.22 20.91 7.38
N GLY A 530 24.73 19.76 7.81
CA GLY A 530 25.72 19.62 8.89
C GLY A 530 25.15 19.65 10.31
N LYS A 531 23.84 19.86 10.47
CA LYS A 531 23.20 19.76 11.79
C LYS A 531 22.99 18.30 12.17
N VAL A 532 23.18 18.00 13.45
CA VAL A 532 22.95 16.70 14.07
C VAL A 532 21.78 16.83 15.03
N SER A 533 20.90 15.85 15.04
CA SER A 533 19.70 15.84 15.88
C SER A 533 20.04 15.55 17.35
N PRO A 534 19.19 15.97 18.29
CA PRO A 534 19.07 15.28 19.56
C PRO A 534 18.57 13.86 19.32
N ILE A 535 18.38 13.08 20.38
CA ILE A 535 17.72 11.77 20.29
C ILE A 535 16.27 12.00 19.81
N ILE A 536 15.89 11.29 18.75
CA ILE A 536 14.51 11.22 18.26
C ILE A 536 14.01 9.82 18.62
N THR A 537 12.99 9.75 19.47
CA THR A 537 12.38 8.47 19.86
C THR A 537 11.27 8.11 18.89
N VAL A 538 11.30 6.90 18.35
CA VAL A 538 10.31 6.36 17.41
C VAL A 538 9.74 5.08 17.99
N ASN A 539 8.41 4.93 17.97
CA ASN A 539 7.66 3.74 18.41
C ASN A 539 8.04 3.24 19.83
N ASN A 540 8.56 4.11 20.68
CA ASN A 540 9.09 3.79 22.02
C ASN A 540 10.20 2.73 22.06
N ASN A 541 10.66 2.24 20.93
CA ASN A 541 11.67 1.17 20.84
C ASN A 541 12.93 1.56 20.06
N TYR A 542 12.94 2.73 19.41
CA TYR A 542 14.05 3.14 18.57
C TYR A 542 14.51 4.55 18.93
N PHE A 543 15.81 4.71 19.11
CA PHE A 543 16.44 6.01 19.32
C PHE A 543 17.27 6.38 18.09
N PHE A 544 16.83 7.37 17.35
CA PHE A 544 17.55 7.91 16.19
C PHE A 544 18.40 9.11 16.57
N VAL A 545 19.61 9.17 16.00
CA VAL A 545 20.41 10.38 15.90
C VAL A 545 20.78 10.55 14.44
N THR A 546 20.28 11.61 13.81
CA THR A 546 20.42 11.85 12.38
C THR A 546 21.15 13.14 12.06
N THR A 547 21.80 13.21 10.89
CA THR A 547 22.46 14.40 10.37
C THR A 547 22.04 14.67 8.95
N VAL A 548 21.90 15.96 8.59
CA VAL A 548 21.57 16.39 7.22
C VAL A 548 22.85 16.58 6.43
N LYS A 549 23.03 15.83 5.35
CA LYS A 549 24.19 15.90 4.44
C LYS A 549 23.96 16.81 3.23
N GLY A 550 22.75 16.73 2.67
CA GLY A 550 22.38 17.46 1.48
C GLY A 550 20.97 17.99 1.55
N ILE A 551 20.73 19.12 0.88
CA ILE A 551 19.41 19.71 0.72
C ILE A 551 19.20 19.93 -0.77
N HIS A 552 18.24 19.23 -1.33
CA HIS A 552 17.81 19.38 -2.71
C HIS A 552 16.51 20.19 -2.73
N LYS A 553 16.50 21.27 -3.49
CA LYS A 553 15.32 22.12 -3.63
C LYS A 553 14.39 21.54 -4.68
N GLU A 554 13.10 21.77 -4.47
CA GLU A 554 12.08 21.48 -5.48
C GLU A 554 12.34 22.30 -6.76
N GLY A 555 12.07 21.68 -7.90
CA GLY A 555 12.20 22.29 -9.22
C GLY A 555 13.30 21.64 -10.06
N LEU A 556 13.99 22.44 -10.86
CA LEU A 556 15.08 21.95 -11.70
C LEU A 556 16.33 21.72 -10.85
N ALA A 557 16.84 20.48 -10.83
CA ALA A 557 18.11 20.17 -10.20
C ALA A 557 19.26 20.95 -10.85
N THR A 558 20.21 21.40 -10.07
CA THR A 558 21.38 22.12 -10.61
C THR A 558 22.31 21.17 -11.36
N LEU A 559 23.07 21.70 -12.33
CA LEU A 559 24.05 20.91 -13.07
C LEU A 559 25.01 20.17 -12.12
N SER A 560 25.41 20.75 -11.01
CA SER A 560 26.30 20.12 -10.03
C SER A 560 25.67 18.92 -9.34
N GLU A 561 24.36 18.92 -9.10
CA GLU A 561 23.64 17.81 -8.48
C GLU A 561 23.52 16.60 -9.41
N VAL A 562 23.36 16.84 -10.72
CA VAL A 562 23.12 15.78 -11.70
C VAL A 562 24.35 15.43 -12.56
N SER A 563 25.43 16.17 -12.43
CA SER A 563 26.63 15.99 -13.28
C SER A 563 27.24 14.58 -13.18
N SER A 564 27.19 13.93 -12.01
CA SER A 564 27.70 12.57 -11.84
C SER A 564 26.84 11.55 -12.59
N ILE A 565 25.53 11.70 -12.57
CA ILE A 565 24.58 10.82 -13.29
C ILE A 565 24.74 11.01 -14.79
N ILE A 566 24.81 12.26 -15.25
CA ILE A 566 25.04 12.57 -16.66
C ILE A 566 26.40 12.06 -17.13
N ASN A 567 27.44 12.24 -16.30
CA ASN A 567 28.77 11.73 -16.60
C ASN A 567 28.77 10.20 -16.75
N GLN A 568 28.09 9.49 -15.88
CA GLN A 568 27.96 8.03 -15.95
C GLN A 568 27.25 7.58 -17.22
N GLN A 569 26.14 8.26 -17.59
CA GLN A 569 25.39 7.99 -18.81
C GLN A 569 26.27 8.19 -20.06
N LEU A 570 26.89 9.35 -20.19
CA LEU A 570 27.77 9.67 -21.32
C LEU A 570 29.04 8.81 -21.36
N TYR A 571 29.60 8.48 -20.18
CA TYR A 571 30.71 7.53 -20.07
C TYR A 571 30.30 6.16 -20.62
N SER A 572 29.13 5.65 -20.24
CA SER A 572 28.62 4.36 -20.73
C SER A 572 28.48 4.35 -22.26
N GLU A 573 27.98 5.43 -22.83
CA GLU A 573 27.87 5.58 -24.30
C GLU A 573 29.24 5.62 -24.99
N LEU A 574 30.17 6.38 -24.45
CA LEU A 574 31.54 6.45 -24.98
C LEU A 574 32.30 5.14 -24.82
N ALA A 575 32.14 4.46 -23.68
CA ALA A 575 32.77 3.17 -23.42
C ALA A 575 32.23 2.09 -24.38
N SER A 576 30.92 2.06 -24.58
CA SER A 576 30.23 1.17 -25.52
C SER A 576 30.73 1.38 -26.96
N LYS A 577 30.85 2.64 -27.37
CA LYS A 577 31.37 3.00 -28.70
C LYS A 577 32.86 2.58 -28.87
N LYS A 578 33.69 2.90 -27.88
CA LYS A 578 35.11 2.50 -27.89
C LYS A 578 35.28 0.98 -27.91
N ALA A 579 34.51 0.24 -27.12
CA ALA A 579 34.54 -1.21 -27.14
C ALA A 579 34.21 -1.78 -28.52
N ALA A 580 33.25 -1.18 -29.23
CA ALA A 580 32.92 -1.57 -30.59
C ALA A 580 34.08 -1.23 -31.58
N GLU A 581 34.72 -0.07 -31.44
CA GLU A 581 35.89 0.33 -32.23
C GLU A 581 37.09 -0.63 -31.98
N ASP A 582 37.34 -1.00 -30.72
CA ASP A 582 38.40 -1.95 -30.35
C ASP A 582 38.12 -3.36 -30.90
N VAL A 583 36.86 -3.81 -30.89
CA VAL A 583 36.45 -5.06 -31.54
C VAL A 583 36.65 -4.97 -33.04
N ALA A 584 36.21 -3.85 -33.69
CA ALA A 584 36.38 -3.64 -35.12
C ALA A 584 37.86 -3.74 -35.56
N ALA A 585 38.75 -3.12 -34.78
CA ALA A 585 40.19 -3.15 -35.06
C ALA A 585 40.78 -4.58 -34.98
N LYS A 586 40.33 -5.37 -33.98
CA LYS A 586 40.82 -6.75 -33.81
C LYS A 586 40.34 -7.72 -34.87
N ILE A 587 39.13 -7.50 -35.42
CA ILE A 587 38.53 -8.42 -36.42
C ILE A 587 38.68 -7.94 -37.85
N GLN A 588 39.47 -6.89 -38.08
CA GLN A 588 39.65 -6.30 -39.42
C GLN A 588 40.11 -7.35 -40.44
N GLY A 589 39.33 -7.50 -41.52
CA GLY A 589 39.61 -8.45 -42.59
C GLY A 589 39.23 -9.91 -42.32
N MET A 590 38.68 -10.20 -41.15
CA MET A 590 38.19 -11.55 -40.83
C MET A 590 36.81 -11.80 -41.46
N THR A 591 36.63 -12.99 -42.01
CA THR A 591 35.39 -13.39 -42.72
C THR A 591 34.76 -14.66 -42.11
N ASP A 592 35.40 -15.21 -41.08
CA ASP A 592 34.94 -16.40 -40.37
C ASP A 592 34.60 -16.06 -38.93
N LEU A 593 33.38 -16.45 -38.48
CA LEU A 593 32.88 -16.10 -37.17
C LEU A 593 33.60 -16.87 -36.05
N GLN A 594 34.07 -18.10 -36.33
CA GLN A 594 34.83 -18.89 -35.37
C GLN A 594 36.21 -18.28 -35.11
N ALA A 595 36.91 -17.84 -36.19
CA ALA A 595 38.16 -17.13 -36.06
C ALA A 595 38.01 -15.79 -35.31
N ILE A 596 36.89 -15.10 -35.51
CA ILE A 596 36.54 -13.88 -34.76
C ILE A 596 36.36 -14.20 -33.28
N ALA A 597 35.66 -15.27 -32.96
CA ALA A 597 35.45 -15.68 -31.56
C ALA A 597 36.78 -15.96 -30.85
N GLU A 598 37.70 -16.69 -31.53
CA GLU A 598 39.02 -16.95 -30.99
C GLU A 598 39.85 -15.68 -30.80
N ALA A 599 39.84 -14.76 -31.77
CA ALA A 599 40.54 -13.48 -31.69
C ALA A 599 39.99 -12.58 -30.55
N LEU A 600 38.74 -12.71 -30.23
CA LEU A 600 38.05 -11.96 -29.14
C LEU A 600 38.00 -12.72 -27.80
N ASN A 601 38.59 -13.92 -27.75
CA ASN A 601 38.61 -14.81 -26.60
C ASN A 601 37.19 -15.07 -26.01
N THR A 602 36.25 -15.44 -26.89
CA THR A 602 34.85 -15.73 -26.58
C THR A 602 34.36 -16.92 -27.41
N THR A 603 33.09 -17.23 -27.38
CA THR A 603 32.49 -18.36 -28.09
C THR A 603 31.41 -17.92 -29.05
N VAL A 604 31.20 -18.70 -30.11
CA VAL A 604 30.09 -18.51 -31.03
C VAL A 604 28.81 -19.06 -30.45
N ASN A 605 27.78 -18.27 -30.40
CA ASN A 605 26.41 -18.72 -30.13
C ASN A 605 25.75 -18.97 -31.49
N SER A 606 25.49 -20.25 -31.80
CA SER A 606 25.02 -20.67 -33.12
C SER A 606 23.54 -21.00 -33.13
N GLY A 607 22.87 -20.74 -34.25
CA GLY A 607 21.50 -21.10 -34.53
C GLY A 607 20.47 -20.46 -33.62
N VAL A 608 20.73 -19.23 -33.18
CA VAL A 608 19.83 -18.48 -32.27
C VAL A 608 18.75 -17.76 -33.08
N ASP A 609 17.52 -18.04 -32.78
CA ASP A 609 16.37 -17.35 -33.38
C ASP A 609 16.10 -16.01 -32.67
N VAL A 610 16.14 -14.96 -33.43
CA VAL A 610 15.92 -13.58 -32.95
C VAL A 610 14.60 -13.06 -33.49
N ARG A 611 13.74 -12.54 -32.60
CA ARG A 611 12.40 -12.04 -32.93
C ARG A 611 12.08 -10.76 -32.15
N PHE A 612 11.38 -9.81 -32.75
CA PHE A 612 10.87 -8.66 -32.03
C PHE A 612 9.75 -9.05 -31.04
N ALA A 613 8.88 -9.96 -31.41
CA ALA A 613 7.76 -10.41 -30.56
C ALA A 613 8.20 -11.07 -29.23
N SER A 614 9.40 -11.64 -29.19
CA SER A 614 9.95 -12.32 -28.00
C SER A 614 11.17 -11.60 -27.40
N MET A 615 11.34 -10.33 -27.72
CA MET A 615 12.50 -9.54 -27.29
C MET A 615 12.73 -9.59 -25.78
N ASN A 616 11.67 -9.46 -24.98
CA ASN A 616 11.76 -9.49 -23.52
C ASN A 616 12.03 -10.88 -22.93
N GLY A 617 11.73 -11.95 -23.67
CA GLY A 617 11.88 -13.34 -23.21
C GLY A 617 13.23 -13.97 -23.51
N GLN A 618 14.00 -13.39 -24.43
CA GLN A 618 15.25 -13.97 -24.92
C GLN A 618 16.50 -13.47 -24.18
N GLY A 619 16.39 -12.44 -23.36
CA GLY A 619 17.54 -11.82 -22.68
C GLY A 619 18.58 -11.20 -23.63
N LEU A 620 18.23 -11.03 -24.91
CA LEU A 620 19.09 -10.46 -25.94
C LEU A 620 19.01 -8.93 -25.98
N ASP A 621 20.08 -8.31 -26.42
CA ASP A 621 20.18 -6.85 -26.52
C ASP A 621 19.26 -6.30 -27.62
N PRO A 622 18.38 -5.32 -27.34
CA PRO A 622 17.49 -4.74 -28.34
C PRO A 622 18.20 -4.14 -29.55
N LYS A 623 19.40 -3.56 -29.38
CA LYS A 623 20.20 -3.02 -30.48
C LYS A 623 20.73 -4.12 -31.38
N PHE A 624 21.11 -5.25 -30.80
CA PHE A 624 21.54 -6.43 -31.56
C PHE A 624 20.34 -7.01 -32.34
N ILE A 625 19.18 -7.19 -31.69
CA ILE A 625 17.95 -7.68 -32.36
C ILE A 625 17.61 -6.79 -33.55
N GLY A 626 17.60 -5.47 -33.36
CA GLY A 626 17.29 -4.53 -34.41
C GLY A 626 18.33 -4.57 -35.57
N ALA A 627 19.62 -4.72 -35.29
CA ALA A 627 20.65 -4.86 -36.30
C ALA A 627 20.53 -6.18 -37.08
N ALA A 628 20.25 -7.29 -36.37
CA ALA A 628 20.13 -8.62 -36.98
C ALA A 628 18.92 -8.71 -37.92
N SER A 629 17.78 -8.07 -37.55
CA SER A 629 16.54 -8.12 -38.33
C SER A 629 16.65 -7.53 -39.73
N VAL A 630 17.60 -6.59 -39.96
CA VAL A 630 17.81 -5.89 -41.25
C VAL A 630 19.10 -6.24 -41.94
N ALA A 631 19.99 -7.00 -41.30
CA ALA A 631 21.32 -7.32 -41.86
C ALA A 631 21.20 -8.30 -43.03
N PRO A 632 22.11 -8.24 -44.05
CA PRO A 632 22.12 -9.17 -45.16
C PRO A 632 22.49 -10.58 -44.70
N GLU A 633 21.84 -11.60 -45.29
CA GLU A 633 22.13 -13.02 -45.03
C GLU A 633 23.53 -13.41 -45.53
N GLY A 634 24.12 -14.37 -44.81
CA GLY A 634 25.41 -14.97 -45.20
C GLY A 634 26.63 -14.12 -44.98
N LYS A 635 26.50 -12.85 -44.56
CA LYS A 635 27.62 -11.93 -44.35
C LYS A 635 27.83 -11.69 -42.84
N ILE A 636 29.10 -11.51 -42.46
CA ILE A 636 29.42 -11.04 -41.11
C ILE A 636 29.08 -9.56 -41.02
N CYS A 637 28.32 -9.25 -40.00
CA CYS A 637 27.83 -7.90 -39.66
C CYS A 637 28.29 -7.49 -38.27
N GLY A 638 28.36 -6.21 -38.02
CA GLY A 638 28.86 -5.63 -36.78
C GLY A 638 30.28 -5.02 -36.97
N PRO A 639 30.94 -4.65 -35.86
CA PRO A 639 30.46 -4.76 -34.49
C PRO A 639 29.30 -3.80 -34.18
N VAL A 640 28.30 -4.31 -33.41
CA VAL A 640 27.19 -3.50 -32.93
C VAL A 640 27.42 -3.25 -31.44
N ALA A 641 27.49 -1.98 -31.05
CA ALA A 641 27.56 -1.55 -29.66
C ALA A 641 26.18 -1.70 -29.00
N GLY A 642 25.98 -2.76 -28.26
CA GLY A 642 24.80 -3.03 -27.52
C GLY A 642 24.72 -2.30 -26.17
N THR A 643 23.80 -2.74 -25.31
CA THR A 643 23.65 -2.25 -23.94
C THR A 643 24.52 -3.03 -22.96
N ILE A 644 24.70 -4.34 -23.19
CA ILE A 644 25.44 -5.25 -22.30
C ILE A 644 26.76 -5.75 -22.89
N GLY A 645 26.99 -5.55 -24.20
CA GLY A 645 28.16 -6.01 -24.87
C GLY A 645 28.21 -5.53 -26.32
N THR A 646 29.32 -5.88 -27.00
CA THR A 646 29.52 -5.65 -28.44
C THR A 646 29.25 -6.96 -29.18
N TYR A 647 28.46 -6.88 -30.25
CA TYR A 647 28.02 -8.04 -31.02
C TYR A 647 28.61 -8.04 -32.43
N VAL A 648 29.12 -9.19 -32.85
CA VAL A 648 29.47 -9.49 -34.23
C VAL A 648 28.67 -10.72 -34.61
N PHE A 649 27.99 -10.68 -35.75
CA PHE A 649 27.03 -11.74 -36.08
C PHE A 649 26.95 -11.99 -37.59
N LYS A 650 26.36 -13.14 -37.90
CA LYS A 650 26.01 -13.57 -39.25
C LYS A 650 24.56 -14.04 -39.24
N VAL A 651 23.78 -13.50 -40.16
CA VAL A 651 22.42 -14.00 -40.41
C VAL A 651 22.48 -15.26 -41.26
N ASN A 652 21.96 -16.38 -40.78
CA ASN A 652 21.93 -17.65 -41.49
C ASN A 652 20.69 -17.72 -42.41
N SER A 653 19.52 -17.43 -41.86
CA SER A 653 18.26 -17.38 -42.61
C SER A 653 17.31 -16.38 -42.01
N ARG A 654 16.33 -15.99 -42.79
CA ARG A 654 15.21 -15.19 -42.32
C ARG A 654 13.92 -15.80 -42.84
N GLU A 655 13.06 -16.15 -41.89
CA GLU A 655 11.77 -16.78 -42.18
C GLU A 655 10.64 -15.88 -41.76
N THR A 656 9.58 -15.83 -42.59
CA THR A 656 8.34 -15.11 -42.25
C THR A 656 7.30 -16.12 -41.86
N GLU A 657 6.84 -16.04 -40.63
CA GLU A 657 5.85 -16.91 -40.02
C GLU A 657 4.51 -16.17 -39.89
N SER A 658 3.51 -16.78 -39.27
CA SER A 658 2.18 -16.20 -39.09
C SER A 658 1.66 -16.39 -37.65
N PHE A 659 2.55 -16.35 -36.68
CA PHE A 659 2.18 -16.55 -35.26
C PHE A 659 1.69 -15.25 -34.58
N TYR A 660 2.09 -14.08 -35.08
CA TYR A 660 1.65 -12.78 -34.55
C TYR A 660 0.56 -12.22 -35.44
N THR A 661 -0.64 -12.09 -34.90
CA THR A 661 -1.86 -11.72 -35.62
C THR A 661 -2.21 -10.23 -35.48
N GLU A 662 -3.21 -9.78 -36.24
CA GLU A 662 -3.78 -8.44 -36.06
C GLU A 662 -4.42 -8.27 -34.66
N GLU A 663 -4.97 -9.35 -34.13
CA GLU A 663 -5.53 -9.35 -32.77
C GLU A 663 -4.44 -9.17 -31.71
N ASP A 664 -3.29 -9.86 -31.86
CA ASP A 664 -2.14 -9.69 -30.97
C ASP A 664 -1.60 -8.26 -31.01
N ALA A 665 -1.49 -7.67 -32.20
CA ALA A 665 -1.06 -6.29 -32.36
C ALA A 665 -2.02 -5.30 -31.68
N LYS A 666 -3.33 -5.51 -31.83
CA LYS A 666 -4.39 -4.69 -31.18
C LYS A 666 -4.35 -4.88 -29.66
N ASN A 667 -4.21 -6.10 -29.16
CA ASN A 667 -4.14 -6.41 -27.73
C ASN A 667 -2.91 -5.77 -27.09
N TYR A 668 -1.74 -5.85 -27.76
CA TYR A 668 -0.52 -5.18 -27.29
C TYR A 668 -0.70 -3.65 -27.22
N ALA A 669 -1.29 -3.06 -28.27
CA ALA A 669 -1.59 -1.63 -28.28
C ALA A 669 -2.57 -1.22 -27.16
N ALA A 670 -3.63 -2.02 -26.95
CA ALA A 670 -4.58 -1.79 -25.87
C ALA A 670 -3.93 -1.90 -24.50
N GLN A 671 -3.04 -2.86 -24.29
CA GLN A 671 -2.26 -3.01 -23.06
C GLN A 671 -1.35 -1.78 -22.82
N MET A 672 -0.64 -1.30 -23.83
CA MET A 672 0.19 -0.10 -23.73
C MET A 672 -0.63 1.15 -23.41
N ASN A 673 -1.80 1.31 -24.05
CA ASN A 673 -2.72 2.41 -23.76
C ASN A 673 -3.29 2.32 -22.35
N SER A 674 -3.64 1.13 -21.88
CA SER A 674 -4.08 0.91 -20.49
C SER A 674 -3.00 1.30 -19.48
N TYR A 675 -1.77 0.88 -19.73
CA TYR A 675 -0.63 1.27 -18.89
C TYR A 675 -0.41 2.79 -18.91
N ALA A 676 -0.41 3.41 -20.09
CA ALA A 676 -0.26 4.85 -20.21
C ALA A 676 -1.43 5.61 -19.55
N SER A 677 -2.66 5.08 -19.60
CA SER A 677 -3.82 5.71 -18.95
C SER A 677 -3.71 5.72 -17.41
N GLN A 678 -3.05 4.73 -16.80
CA GLN A 678 -2.79 4.70 -15.36
C GLN A 678 -1.81 5.81 -14.94
N MET A 679 -0.98 6.30 -15.85
CA MET A 679 -0.03 7.38 -15.59
C MET A 679 -0.65 8.78 -15.71
N ILE A 680 -1.92 8.90 -16.10
CA ILE A 680 -2.58 10.20 -16.31
C ILE A 680 -2.55 11.06 -15.04
N LEU A 681 -3.04 10.53 -13.92
CA LEU A 681 -3.08 11.28 -12.66
C LEU A 681 -1.67 11.59 -12.12
N PRO A 682 -0.72 10.65 -12.04
CA PRO A 682 0.67 10.95 -11.69
C PRO A 682 1.30 12.06 -12.53
N VAL A 683 1.11 12.05 -13.85
CA VAL A 683 1.61 13.10 -14.75
C VAL A 683 0.91 14.44 -14.48
N MET A 684 -0.41 14.43 -14.27
CA MET A 684 -1.14 15.65 -13.89
C MET A 684 -0.64 16.22 -12.56
N MET A 685 -0.38 15.37 -11.56
CA MET A 685 0.17 15.79 -10.26
C MET A 685 1.55 16.44 -10.42
N GLN A 686 2.42 15.84 -11.22
CA GLN A 686 3.74 16.38 -11.51
C GLN A 686 3.66 17.74 -12.22
N GLN A 687 2.79 17.86 -13.24
CA GLN A 687 2.61 19.12 -13.99
C GLN A 687 1.97 20.23 -13.14
N ALA A 688 1.06 19.87 -12.25
CA ALA A 688 0.39 20.79 -11.34
C ALA A 688 1.24 21.12 -10.11
N ASN A 689 2.42 20.56 -9.97
CA ASN A 689 3.30 20.73 -8.82
C ASN A 689 2.57 20.47 -7.50
N VAL A 690 1.91 19.32 -7.40
CA VAL A 690 1.20 18.90 -6.18
C VAL A 690 2.20 18.69 -5.05
N LYS A 691 1.96 19.34 -3.92
CA LYS A 691 2.79 19.22 -2.71
C LYS A 691 2.02 18.52 -1.63
N ASP A 692 2.62 17.48 -1.06
CA ASP A 692 2.05 16.70 0.04
C ASP A 692 2.92 16.85 1.29
N TYR A 693 2.36 17.52 2.29
CA TYR A 693 3.02 17.79 3.58
C TYR A 693 2.36 17.02 4.73
N ARG A 694 1.50 16.05 4.42
CA ARG A 694 0.75 15.29 5.44
C ARG A 694 1.66 14.63 6.48
N ALA A 695 2.84 14.16 6.07
CA ALA A 695 3.82 13.59 6.99
C ALA A 695 4.29 14.54 8.11
N ARG A 696 4.05 15.84 7.99
CA ARG A 696 4.32 16.79 9.07
C ARG A 696 3.31 16.68 10.22
N PHE A 697 2.13 16.17 9.96
CA PHE A 697 0.99 16.23 10.88
C PHE A 697 0.54 14.84 11.36
N PHE A 698 0.77 13.81 10.56
CA PHE A 698 0.21 12.49 10.79
C PHE A 698 1.28 11.39 10.83
#